data_c8e4b47dba8c5f3e0e3058cdfb5e23a2
#
_entry.id   c8e4b47dba8c5f3e0e3058cdfb5e23a2
#
_cell.length_a   1.000
_cell.length_b   1.000
_cell.length_c   1.000
_cell.angle_alpha   90.00
_cell.angle_beta   90.00
_cell.angle_gamma   90.00
#
_symmetry.space_group_name_H-M   'P 1'
#
loop_
_entity.id
_entity.type
_entity.pdbx_description
1 polymer ?
#
loop_
_entity_poly.entity_id
_entity_poly.type
_entity_poly.pdbx_seq_one_letter_code
_entity_poly.pdbx_strand_id
1 'polypeptide(L)'
;MVIVLWLVALGCAVAGQHLAHPAYSDATSLPGSQSDTGGALLARASSGATGYTGLVVVHAPTGGAGAATGATADTARALAALPDVSSVSELVTSTDGATAYWRLDFDVRPKTLGSGYPARLDRATAAVRQAGRQVAYGGGLDELTRPAGNDRAAELVGLSAALVVLLLAFGSVAAAVLPLASALVAVVIGLSVVGIVAASVDLATAAPTLAAMIGLGVGVDYGLFVTTRFRAHLVEGDDPDRAAGRAIASSGHAVLLAAATVSLALLGLYGAGLTFIGRLGLAATISVVVAAAAAVTLVPAGLGLVGRRIDRLAVRPPVAETSGAEDGWQRYSALVARRPALFLAGGLAVIAALSLPLGALRLGHIDAGADPLGSTSRTAYDLVADARGPGFGPGANGPFTVVVDLHGANQPADAIAAKLSAALGATPGVGAAGPLRASADGTVLTGTVTPASGPQSAATGTLFEQLVHHTLPDTLGGAHATGYLAGPTAGQLDFRDTISRRLPLIIGLVLVGSFTLLMLMFRSLLIPLKAVVLNLFTTGASYGVLVVVFQWGWGGGLLGVHEAVPIESYVPMMMFAIVFGLSMDYEIFLLSAIAEAWRGGSGNTEAVGSGLARTARVITSAAVIMTAVFLSFASSPTVVIKMLAVGLAVGVVIDATVVRMVLVPSTMVLLGSANWWFPRRPGRAGRARPVLPGPGVDVPPYTAGHGMPHQ
;
A
#
# COMPACT_ATOMS: atom_id res chain seq x y z
N MET A 1 33.81 7.22 -10.94
CA MET A 1 32.90 8.30 -11.34
C MET A 1 31.45 8.01 -10.93
N VAL A 2 30.80 6.96 -11.38
CA VAL A 2 29.38 6.64 -11.08
C VAL A 2 29.10 6.60 -9.57
N ILE A 3 29.89 5.88 -8.78
CA ILE A 3 29.69 5.76 -7.33
C ILE A 3 29.82 7.13 -6.65
N VAL A 4 30.79 7.95 -7.07
CA VAL A 4 30.95 9.32 -6.52
C VAL A 4 29.72 10.17 -6.85
N LEU A 5 29.17 10.06 -8.06
CA LEU A 5 27.92 10.76 -8.42
C LEU A 5 26.76 10.34 -7.54
N TRP A 6 26.61 9.05 -7.23
CA TRP A 6 25.56 8.56 -6.34
C TRP A 6 25.75 9.03 -4.89
N LEU A 7 27.00 9.09 -4.38
CA LEU A 7 27.28 9.63 -3.05
C LEU A 7 27.01 11.15 -2.98
N VAL A 8 27.34 11.89 -4.03
CA VAL A 8 26.97 13.32 -4.13
C VAL A 8 25.46 13.49 -4.20
N ALA A 9 24.77 12.69 -5.03
CA ALA A 9 23.31 12.71 -5.12
C ALA A 9 22.67 12.40 -3.77
N LEU A 10 23.19 11.43 -3.02
CA LEU A 10 22.74 11.09 -1.66
C LEU A 10 22.90 12.30 -0.72
N GLY A 11 24.08 12.92 -0.71
CA GLY A 11 24.33 14.11 0.12
C GLY A 11 23.41 15.27 -0.24
N CYS A 12 23.24 15.56 -1.53
CA CYS A 12 22.34 16.61 -2.00
C CYS A 12 20.87 16.34 -1.67
N ALA A 13 20.41 15.09 -1.83
CA ALA A 13 19.04 14.71 -1.55
C ALA A 13 18.72 14.84 -0.05
N VAL A 14 19.59 14.34 0.82
CA VAL A 14 19.44 14.44 2.27
C VAL A 14 19.48 15.90 2.73
N ALA A 15 20.43 16.69 2.24
CA ALA A 15 20.50 18.12 2.56
C ALA A 15 19.26 18.88 2.07
N GLY A 16 18.79 18.57 0.84
CA GLY A 16 17.57 19.16 0.29
C GLY A 16 16.33 18.85 1.12
N GLN A 17 16.18 17.60 1.60
CA GLN A 17 15.06 17.22 2.47
C GLN A 17 15.06 18.01 3.80
N HIS A 18 16.24 18.20 4.41
CA HIS A 18 16.35 18.98 5.65
C HIS A 18 15.97 20.46 5.46
N LEU A 19 16.26 21.01 4.28
CA LEU A 19 15.89 22.39 3.96
C LEU A 19 14.42 22.55 3.57
N ALA A 20 13.81 21.50 3.01
CA ALA A 20 12.46 21.55 2.46
C ALA A 20 11.34 21.51 3.52
N HIS A 21 11.62 21.05 4.77
CA HIS A 21 10.63 20.95 5.86
C HIS A 21 9.35 20.19 5.42
N PRO A 22 9.42 18.88 5.15
CA PRO A 22 8.31 18.13 4.60
C PRO A 22 7.09 18.13 5.54
N ALA A 23 5.90 18.32 4.96
CA ALA A 23 4.63 18.21 5.66
C ALA A 23 3.81 17.05 5.07
N TYR A 24 3.25 16.24 5.94
CA TYR A 24 2.39 15.10 5.55
C TYR A 24 0.99 15.29 6.10
N SER A 25 -0.04 14.93 5.32
CA SER A 25 -1.43 15.12 5.69
C SER A 25 -2.30 13.94 5.21
N ASP A 26 -3.09 13.39 6.11
CA ASP A 26 -4.08 12.36 5.79
C ASP A 26 -5.46 12.95 5.46
N ALA A 27 -5.51 14.22 5.04
CA ALA A 27 -6.75 14.84 4.60
C ALA A 27 -7.28 14.14 3.34
N THR A 28 -8.37 13.43 3.50
CA THR A 28 -9.13 12.78 2.42
C THR A 28 -10.23 13.70 1.92
N SER A 29 -9.90 14.98 1.60
CA SER A 29 -10.90 15.86 1.03
C SER A 29 -11.31 15.36 -0.37
N LEU A 30 -12.60 15.26 -0.59
CA LEU A 30 -13.22 14.91 -1.86
C LEU A 30 -14.01 16.12 -2.34
N PRO A 31 -13.39 17.05 -3.11
CA PRO A 31 -14.08 18.21 -3.58
C PRO A 31 -15.37 17.84 -4.33
N GLY A 32 -16.49 18.44 -3.90
CA GLY A 32 -17.81 18.18 -4.45
C GLY A 32 -18.54 16.95 -3.88
N SER A 33 -17.99 16.26 -2.88
CA SER A 33 -18.76 15.28 -2.12
C SER A 33 -19.80 15.99 -1.21
N GLN A 34 -20.78 15.21 -0.75
CA GLN A 34 -21.81 15.79 0.12
C GLN A 34 -21.20 16.21 1.48
N SER A 35 -20.26 15.46 2.03
CA SER A 35 -19.58 15.80 3.29
C SER A 35 -18.65 17.02 3.15
N ASP A 36 -18.00 17.19 2.01
CA ASP A 36 -17.15 18.35 1.71
C ASP A 36 -18.00 19.62 1.53
N THR A 37 -19.12 19.49 0.82
CA THR A 37 -20.10 20.59 0.65
C THR A 37 -20.68 21.02 2.00
N GLY A 38 -21.11 20.06 2.83
CA GLY A 38 -21.57 20.32 4.19
C GLY A 38 -20.50 20.97 5.08
N GLY A 39 -19.26 20.49 4.99
CA GLY A 39 -18.11 21.04 5.68
C GLY A 39 -17.80 22.50 5.27
N ALA A 40 -17.87 22.79 3.97
CA ALA A 40 -17.67 24.14 3.45
C ALA A 40 -18.76 25.13 3.89
N LEU A 41 -20.02 24.69 3.94
CA LEU A 41 -21.13 25.48 4.49
C LEU A 41 -20.93 25.74 5.99
N LEU A 42 -20.56 24.71 6.74
CA LEU A 42 -20.28 24.82 8.17
C LEU A 42 -19.14 25.83 8.44
N ALA A 43 -18.05 25.76 7.67
CA ALA A 43 -16.92 26.68 7.81
C ALA A 43 -17.28 28.14 7.51
N ARG A 44 -18.21 28.39 6.58
CA ARG A 44 -18.70 29.74 6.26
C ARG A 44 -19.63 30.28 7.34
N ALA A 45 -20.49 29.42 7.89
CA ALA A 45 -21.48 29.79 8.91
C ALA A 45 -20.88 29.99 10.32
N SER A 46 -19.75 29.34 10.58
CA SER A 46 -19.03 29.41 11.87
C SER A 46 -17.79 30.29 11.67
N SER A 47 -17.91 31.58 11.99
CA SER A 47 -16.77 32.50 12.00
C SER A 47 -15.75 32.02 13.05
N GLY A 48 -14.76 31.20 12.62
CA GLY A 48 -13.65 30.72 13.43
C GLY A 48 -13.62 29.25 13.79
N ALA A 49 -14.65 28.45 13.53
CA ALA A 49 -14.58 27.00 13.75
C ALA A 49 -13.95 26.29 12.55
N THR A 50 -12.69 25.95 12.64
CA THR A 50 -11.96 25.22 11.58
C THR A 50 -12.38 23.75 11.44
N GLY A 51 -13.24 23.27 12.35
CA GLY A 51 -13.70 21.87 12.37
C GLY A 51 -12.68 20.87 12.92
N TYR A 52 -11.52 21.33 13.38
CA TYR A 52 -10.52 20.44 13.99
C TYR A 52 -10.77 20.34 15.50
N THR A 53 -11.03 19.12 15.95
CA THR A 53 -11.36 18.85 17.36
C THR A 53 -10.45 17.81 17.96
N GLY A 54 -10.21 17.88 19.26
CA GLY A 54 -9.55 16.87 20.05
C GLY A 54 -10.33 16.56 21.32
N LEU A 55 -10.12 15.41 21.91
CA LEU A 55 -10.75 14.98 23.15
C LEU A 55 -9.69 14.77 24.24
N VAL A 56 -9.93 15.35 25.42
CA VAL A 56 -9.19 15.04 26.66
C VAL A 56 -10.14 14.28 27.57
N VAL A 57 -9.95 12.96 27.65
CA VAL A 57 -10.82 12.05 28.42
C VAL A 57 -10.18 11.80 29.79
N VAL A 58 -11.03 11.88 30.82
CA VAL A 58 -10.64 11.64 32.21
C VAL A 58 -11.50 10.53 32.77
N HIS A 59 -10.87 9.57 33.43
CA HIS A 59 -11.55 8.43 34.04
C HIS A 59 -11.17 8.25 35.50
N ALA A 60 -12.17 7.96 36.33
CA ALA A 60 -12.02 7.62 37.74
C ALA A 60 -12.93 6.41 38.06
N PRO A 61 -12.37 5.18 38.25
CA PRO A 61 -13.17 3.96 38.43
C PRO A 61 -14.16 4.01 39.61
N THR A 62 -13.87 4.81 40.61
CA THR A 62 -14.73 4.99 41.80
C THR A 62 -15.81 6.08 41.61
N GLY A 63 -15.96 6.62 40.41
CA GLY A 63 -16.80 7.77 40.14
C GLY A 63 -16.13 9.11 40.44
N GLY A 64 -16.77 10.20 40.07
CA GLY A 64 -16.28 11.56 40.32
C GLY A 64 -15.26 12.08 39.27
N ALA A 65 -15.16 11.47 38.12
CA ALA A 65 -14.35 11.99 37.01
C ALA A 65 -14.83 13.39 36.59
N GLY A 66 -16.14 13.59 36.56
CA GLY A 66 -16.80 14.86 36.25
C GLY A 66 -17.04 15.77 37.46
N ALA A 67 -16.61 15.37 38.68
CA ALA A 67 -16.83 16.22 39.84
C ALA A 67 -16.15 17.59 39.66
N ALA A 68 -16.93 18.65 39.83
CA ALA A 68 -16.43 20.02 39.80
C ALA A 68 -15.49 20.26 40.99
N THR A 69 -14.24 19.94 40.82
CA THR A 69 -13.15 20.16 41.80
C THR A 69 -12.22 21.26 41.30
N GLY A 70 -11.41 21.83 42.22
CA GLY A 70 -10.38 22.77 41.78
C GLY A 70 -9.50 22.23 40.67
N ALA A 71 -9.18 20.92 40.71
CA ALA A 71 -8.36 20.26 39.69
C ALA A 71 -9.00 20.24 38.28
N THR A 72 -10.34 20.06 38.18
CA THR A 72 -11.03 20.13 36.86
C THR A 72 -11.08 21.56 36.34
N ALA A 73 -11.35 22.54 37.19
CA ALA A 73 -11.34 23.94 36.79
C ALA A 73 -9.95 24.44 36.37
N ASP A 74 -8.90 24.03 37.09
CA ASP A 74 -7.52 24.36 36.78
C ASP A 74 -7.11 23.71 35.45
N THR A 75 -7.49 22.47 35.19
CA THR A 75 -7.24 21.77 33.96
C THR A 75 -7.94 22.45 32.77
N ALA A 76 -9.24 22.82 32.92
CA ALA A 76 -9.96 23.49 31.85
C ALA A 76 -9.30 24.83 31.48
N ARG A 77 -8.86 25.63 32.50
CA ARG A 77 -8.11 26.86 32.26
C ARG A 77 -6.76 26.62 31.58
N ALA A 78 -6.02 25.59 32.01
CA ALA A 78 -4.75 25.24 31.42
C ALA A 78 -4.90 24.74 29.97
N LEU A 79 -5.95 23.98 29.66
CA LEU A 79 -6.27 23.54 28.30
C LEU A 79 -6.63 24.72 27.38
N ALA A 80 -7.43 25.67 27.91
CA ALA A 80 -7.81 26.89 27.17
C ALA A 80 -6.62 27.85 26.91
N ALA A 81 -5.56 27.75 27.72
CA ALA A 81 -4.34 28.51 27.54
C ALA A 81 -3.32 27.88 26.60
N LEU A 82 -3.61 26.70 26.04
CA LEU A 82 -2.72 26.04 25.06
C LEU A 82 -2.71 26.81 23.74
N PRO A 83 -1.55 26.87 23.07
CA PRO A 83 -1.47 27.45 21.73
C PRO A 83 -2.41 26.78 20.74
N ASP A 84 -3.01 27.58 19.85
CA ASP A 84 -3.87 27.13 18.76
C ASP A 84 -5.18 26.44 19.21
N VAL A 85 -5.53 26.51 20.50
CA VAL A 85 -6.83 26.12 21.02
C VAL A 85 -7.77 27.33 20.95
N SER A 86 -8.81 27.24 20.13
CA SER A 86 -9.83 28.30 19.99
C SER A 86 -10.90 28.21 21.03
N SER A 87 -11.32 27.03 21.45
CA SER A 87 -12.28 26.84 22.51
C SER A 87 -12.09 25.51 23.25
N VAL A 88 -12.57 25.49 24.51
CA VAL A 88 -12.68 24.26 25.32
C VAL A 88 -14.13 24.13 25.74
N SER A 89 -14.75 22.99 25.48
CA SER A 89 -16.14 22.73 25.86
C SER A 89 -16.32 22.68 27.39
N GLU A 90 -17.58 22.78 27.84
CA GLU A 90 -17.92 22.31 29.17
C GLU A 90 -17.56 20.84 29.33
N LEU A 91 -17.30 20.40 30.56
CA LEU A 91 -16.99 19.04 30.90
C LEU A 91 -18.24 18.16 30.72
N VAL A 92 -18.20 17.29 29.71
CA VAL A 92 -19.25 16.29 29.48
C VAL A 92 -18.97 15.08 30.37
N THR A 93 -19.96 14.67 31.16
CA THR A 93 -19.78 13.58 32.15
C THR A 93 -20.77 12.47 31.89
N SER A 94 -20.31 11.22 31.99
CA SER A 94 -21.11 10.01 31.87
C SER A 94 -22.15 9.92 33.02
N THR A 95 -23.22 9.15 32.81
CA THR A 95 -24.32 9.00 33.78
C THR A 95 -23.87 8.35 35.09
N ASP A 96 -22.83 7.54 35.08
CA ASP A 96 -22.21 6.91 36.26
C ASP A 96 -21.15 7.81 36.91
N GLY A 97 -20.81 8.94 36.30
CA GLY A 97 -19.77 9.86 36.77
C GLY A 97 -18.36 9.33 36.70
N ALA A 98 -18.14 8.15 36.11
CA ALA A 98 -16.81 7.50 36.07
C ALA A 98 -15.94 8.05 34.92
N THR A 99 -16.54 8.50 33.82
CA THR A 99 -15.83 9.06 32.68
C THR A 99 -16.32 10.46 32.36
N ALA A 100 -15.38 11.34 32.02
CA ALA A 100 -15.71 12.68 31.56
C ALA A 100 -14.73 13.13 30.49
N TYR A 101 -15.10 14.04 29.62
CA TYR A 101 -14.18 14.61 28.64
C TYR A 101 -14.44 16.09 28.37
N TRP A 102 -13.35 16.78 27.98
CA TRP A 102 -13.40 18.08 27.31
C TRP A 102 -13.18 17.87 25.82
N ARG A 103 -13.94 18.63 25.02
CA ARG A 103 -13.64 18.80 23.59
C ARG A 103 -12.85 20.10 23.45
N LEU A 104 -11.75 20.01 22.74
CA LEU A 104 -10.92 21.13 22.35
C LEU A 104 -11.16 21.42 20.88
N ASP A 105 -11.44 22.66 20.53
CA ASP A 105 -11.47 23.11 19.14
C ASP A 105 -10.15 23.81 18.84
N PHE A 106 -9.60 23.57 17.66
CA PHE A 106 -8.29 24.07 17.24
C PHE A 106 -8.40 24.98 16.02
N ASP A 107 -7.57 26.03 15.97
CA ASP A 107 -7.45 26.91 14.80
C ASP A 107 -6.68 26.27 13.64
N VAL A 108 -5.85 25.26 13.94
CA VAL A 108 -5.03 24.50 13.01
C VAL A 108 -5.24 23.00 13.21
N ARG A 109 -4.83 22.22 12.24
CA ARG A 109 -4.87 20.76 12.39
C ARG A 109 -3.98 20.33 13.55
N PRO A 110 -4.44 19.48 14.49
CA PRO A 110 -3.65 19.02 15.63
C PRO A 110 -2.28 18.48 15.24
N LYS A 111 -2.18 17.75 14.14
CA LYS A 111 -0.92 17.20 13.62
C LYS A 111 0.16 18.25 13.32
N THR A 112 -0.22 19.48 12.99
CA THR A 112 0.73 20.58 12.71
C THR A 112 1.32 21.22 13.95
N LEU A 113 0.78 20.88 15.15
CA LEU A 113 1.19 21.47 16.45
C LEU A 113 2.60 21.03 16.90
N GLY A 114 3.19 20.06 16.21
CA GLY A 114 4.57 19.62 16.43
C GLY A 114 4.72 18.62 17.59
N SER A 115 5.88 17.93 17.59
CA SER A 115 6.17 16.83 18.51
C SER A 115 6.27 17.22 20.00
N GLY A 116 6.37 18.49 20.32
CA GLY A 116 6.40 18.98 21.70
C GLY A 116 5.01 19.21 22.32
N TYR A 117 3.95 19.13 21.52
CA TYR A 117 2.59 19.42 21.98
C TYR A 117 2.05 18.39 22.99
N PRO A 118 2.30 17.08 22.86
CA PRO A 118 1.90 16.10 23.88
C PRO A 118 2.42 16.43 25.27
N ALA A 119 3.66 16.89 25.39
CA ALA A 119 4.22 17.30 26.69
C ALA A 119 3.56 18.57 27.25
N ARG A 120 2.97 19.43 26.42
CA ARG A 120 2.16 20.57 26.87
C ARG A 120 0.79 20.10 27.36
N LEU A 121 0.16 19.15 26.66
CA LEU A 121 -1.09 18.50 27.11
C LEU A 121 -0.92 17.81 28.46
N ASP A 122 0.19 17.05 28.63
CA ASP A 122 0.50 16.38 29.90
C ASP A 122 0.66 17.37 31.06
N ARG A 123 1.27 18.54 30.81
CA ARG A 123 1.39 19.61 31.82
C ARG A 123 0.03 20.27 32.09
N ALA A 124 -0.78 20.53 31.07
CA ALA A 124 -2.10 21.11 31.25
C ALA A 124 -3.05 20.19 32.04
N THR A 125 -2.90 18.88 31.91
CA THR A 125 -3.71 17.86 32.60
C THR A 125 -3.09 17.37 33.93
N ALA A 126 -1.96 17.95 34.37
CA ALA A 126 -1.26 17.52 35.58
C ALA A 126 -2.12 17.56 36.83
N ALA A 127 -3.00 18.58 37.00
CA ALA A 127 -3.84 18.70 38.16
C ALA A 127 -4.83 17.53 38.35
N VAL A 128 -5.48 17.09 37.25
CA VAL A 128 -6.38 15.91 37.32
C VAL A 128 -5.63 14.61 37.48
N ARG A 129 -4.40 14.48 36.92
CA ARG A 129 -3.52 13.31 37.12
C ARG A 129 -3.05 13.22 38.58
N GLN A 130 -2.66 14.33 39.21
CA GLN A 130 -2.28 14.40 40.61
C GLN A 130 -3.45 14.08 41.54
N ALA A 131 -4.68 14.36 41.11
CA ALA A 131 -5.90 13.94 41.80
C ALA A 131 -6.22 12.43 41.62
N GLY A 132 -5.32 11.63 41.08
CA GLY A 132 -5.45 10.18 40.89
C GLY A 132 -6.36 9.76 39.74
N ARG A 133 -6.65 10.66 38.79
CA ARG A 133 -7.49 10.34 37.62
C ARG A 133 -6.63 9.90 36.43
N GLN A 134 -7.10 8.90 35.72
CA GLN A 134 -6.51 8.51 34.43
C GLN A 134 -6.87 9.55 33.36
N VAL A 135 -5.90 9.95 32.53
CA VAL A 135 -6.12 10.88 31.42
C VAL A 135 -5.70 10.20 30.12
N ALA A 136 -6.55 10.30 29.12
CA ALA A 136 -6.30 9.80 27.77
C ALA A 136 -6.67 10.85 26.71
N TYR A 137 -6.02 10.81 25.58
CA TYR A 137 -6.19 11.77 24.48
C TYR A 137 -6.78 11.07 23.25
N GLY A 138 -7.87 11.62 22.71
CA GLY A 138 -8.59 11.08 21.55
C GLY A 138 -8.99 12.17 20.56
N GLY A 139 -9.83 11.82 19.60
CA GLY A 139 -10.16 12.70 18.49
C GLY A 139 -8.91 13.06 17.68
N GLY A 140 -8.81 14.28 17.15
CA GLY A 140 -7.64 14.72 16.40
C GLY A 140 -6.31 14.77 17.19
N LEU A 141 -6.35 14.64 18.53
CA LEU A 141 -5.14 14.55 19.36
C LEU A 141 -4.50 13.15 19.32
N ASP A 142 -5.21 12.14 18.85
CA ASP A 142 -4.68 10.78 18.69
C ASP A 142 -3.52 10.73 17.70
N GLU A 143 -3.57 11.53 16.63
CA GLU A 143 -2.50 11.64 15.65
C GLU A 143 -1.18 12.17 16.27
N LEU A 144 -1.27 13.08 17.25
CA LEU A 144 -0.10 13.64 17.95
C LEU A 144 0.49 12.68 18.97
N THR A 145 -0.35 11.89 19.60
CA THR A 145 0.02 11.00 20.71
C THR A 145 0.27 9.58 20.26
N ARG A 146 -0.06 9.26 19.02
CA ARG A 146 0.25 7.95 18.42
C ARG A 146 1.76 7.74 18.43
N PRO A 147 2.26 6.61 18.97
CA PRO A 147 3.70 6.33 18.94
C PRO A 147 4.22 6.49 17.52
N ALA A 148 5.28 7.26 17.36
CA ALA A 148 5.99 7.32 16.08
C ALA A 148 6.33 5.88 15.69
N GLY A 149 5.83 5.45 14.53
CA GLY A 149 6.01 4.08 14.08
C GLY A 149 7.49 3.72 14.13
N ASN A 150 7.81 2.59 14.74
CA ASN A 150 9.18 2.09 14.79
C ASN A 150 9.52 1.45 13.42
N ASP A 151 9.16 2.18 12.33
CA ASP A 151 9.34 1.73 10.96
C ASP A 151 10.82 1.42 10.68
N ARG A 152 11.75 2.12 11.39
CA ARG A 152 13.19 1.81 11.34
C ARG A 152 13.51 0.41 11.84
N ALA A 153 12.82 -0.10 12.86
CA ALA A 153 13.01 -1.48 13.32
C ALA A 153 12.49 -2.46 12.26
N ALA A 154 11.34 -2.18 11.64
CA ALA A 154 10.81 -2.97 10.54
C ALA A 154 11.77 -2.98 9.34
N GLU A 155 12.32 -1.83 8.97
CA GLU A 155 13.31 -1.69 7.90
C GLU A 155 14.58 -2.51 8.21
N LEU A 156 15.11 -2.44 9.44
CA LEU A 156 16.29 -3.22 9.86
C LEU A 156 16.02 -4.73 9.84
N VAL A 157 14.84 -5.16 10.29
CA VAL A 157 14.43 -6.57 10.21
C VAL A 157 14.34 -7.02 8.75
N GLY A 158 13.70 -6.23 7.90
CA GLY A 158 13.60 -6.50 6.46
C GLY A 158 14.95 -6.58 5.77
N LEU A 159 15.84 -5.63 6.09
CA LEU A 159 17.20 -5.58 5.56
C LEU A 159 18.02 -6.80 6.00
N SER A 160 17.89 -7.18 7.28
CA SER A 160 18.58 -8.35 7.83
C SER A 160 18.07 -9.65 7.21
N ALA A 161 16.75 -9.78 7.05
CA ALA A 161 16.13 -10.92 6.38
C ALA A 161 16.55 -11.00 4.90
N ALA A 162 16.55 -9.87 4.18
CA ALA A 162 17.03 -9.80 2.80
C ALA A 162 18.51 -10.20 2.69
N LEU A 163 19.37 -9.77 3.62
CA LEU A 163 20.77 -10.17 3.67
C LEU A 163 20.92 -11.67 3.84
N VAL A 164 20.19 -12.27 4.78
CA VAL A 164 20.23 -13.73 5.01
C VAL A 164 19.80 -14.49 3.76
N VAL A 165 18.71 -14.07 3.12
CA VAL A 165 18.21 -14.73 1.90
C VAL A 165 19.20 -14.55 0.74
N LEU A 166 19.78 -13.35 0.57
CA LEU A 166 20.83 -13.12 -0.45
C LEU A 166 22.08 -13.95 -0.20
N LEU A 167 22.49 -14.12 1.07
CA LEU A 167 23.61 -14.99 1.42
C LEU A 167 23.32 -16.45 1.07
N LEU A 168 22.10 -16.91 1.33
CA LEU A 168 21.67 -18.27 0.95
C LEU A 168 21.58 -18.43 -0.58
N ALA A 169 21.11 -17.42 -1.30
CA ALA A 169 20.95 -17.44 -2.75
C ALA A 169 22.31 -17.40 -3.47
N PHE A 170 23.20 -16.50 -3.05
CA PHE A 170 24.48 -16.28 -3.70
C PHE A 170 25.64 -17.12 -3.11
N GLY A 171 25.55 -17.49 -1.84
CA GLY A 171 26.63 -18.19 -1.14
C GLY A 171 27.87 -17.33 -0.87
N SER A 172 27.84 -16.02 -1.14
CA SER A 172 28.96 -15.10 -0.94
C SER A 172 28.48 -13.79 -0.31
N VAL A 173 29.27 -13.30 0.67
CA VAL A 173 28.98 -12.04 1.37
C VAL A 173 29.08 -10.86 0.41
N ALA A 174 30.11 -10.82 -0.44
CA ALA A 174 30.29 -9.68 -1.37
C ALA A 174 29.14 -9.59 -2.38
N ALA A 175 28.67 -10.76 -2.89
CA ALA A 175 27.55 -10.82 -3.80
C ALA A 175 26.21 -10.44 -3.16
N ALA A 176 26.05 -10.69 -1.86
CA ALA A 176 24.84 -10.34 -1.10
C ALA A 176 24.81 -8.87 -0.67
N VAL A 177 25.94 -8.35 -0.18
CA VAL A 177 26.01 -6.98 0.36
C VAL A 177 25.85 -5.92 -0.73
N LEU A 178 26.35 -6.16 -1.93
CA LEU A 178 26.38 -5.14 -2.97
C LEU A 178 24.98 -4.74 -3.48
N PRO A 179 24.06 -5.66 -3.84
CA PRO A 179 22.68 -5.32 -4.16
C PRO A 179 21.97 -4.63 -3.00
N LEU A 180 22.20 -5.11 -1.76
CA LEU A 180 21.58 -4.57 -0.57
C LEU A 180 22.03 -3.14 -0.27
N ALA A 181 23.34 -2.86 -0.34
CA ALA A 181 23.90 -1.51 -0.16
C ALA A 181 23.40 -0.55 -1.24
N SER A 182 23.31 -1.01 -2.48
CA SER A 182 22.75 -0.23 -3.57
C SER A 182 21.27 0.10 -3.38
N ALA A 183 20.47 -0.89 -2.93
CA ALA A 183 19.07 -0.68 -2.60
C ALA A 183 18.90 0.32 -1.45
N LEU A 184 19.73 0.22 -0.41
CA LEU A 184 19.70 1.15 0.71
C LEU A 184 20.00 2.60 0.28
N VAL A 185 21.02 2.81 -0.55
CA VAL A 185 21.34 4.13 -1.12
C VAL A 185 20.15 4.66 -1.94
N ALA A 186 19.54 3.80 -2.76
CA ALA A 186 18.38 4.16 -3.57
C ALA A 186 17.18 4.52 -2.70
N VAL A 187 16.89 3.77 -1.63
CA VAL A 187 15.79 4.05 -0.71
C VAL A 187 16.00 5.36 0.01
N VAL A 188 17.21 5.64 0.52
CA VAL A 188 17.48 6.92 1.20
C VAL A 188 17.31 8.11 0.24
N ILE A 189 17.81 8.01 -0.98
CA ILE A 189 17.59 9.06 -2.00
C ILE A 189 16.11 9.17 -2.34
N GLY A 190 15.42 8.05 -2.57
CA GLY A 190 13.99 8.02 -2.88
C GLY A 190 13.14 8.69 -1.80
N LEU A 191 13.38 8.34 -0.53
CA LEU A 191 12.70 8.94 0.63
C LEU A 191 13.02 10.44 0.76
N SER A 192 14.27 10.83 0.50
CA SER A 192 14.65 12.24 0.53
C SER A 192 13.95 13.04 -0.57
N VAL A 193 13.83 12.48 -1.78
CA VAL A 193 13.06 13.11 -2.87
C VAL A 193 11.57 13.17 -2.53
N VAL A 194 11.00 12.11 -1.96
CA VAL A 194 9.61 12.12 -1.44
C VAL A 194 9.43 13.22 -0.41
N GLY A 195 10.39 13.41 0.52
CA GLY A 195 10.36 14.48 1.50
C GLY A 195 10.42 15.88 0.87
N ILE A 196 11.26 16.07 -0.14
CA ILE A 196 11.32 17.35 -0.89
C ILE A 196 9.98 17.63 -1.59
N VAL A 197 9.39 16.61 -2.22
CA VAL A 197 8.07 16.74 -2.88
C VAL A 197 6.98 17.03 -1.85
N ALA A 198 7.06 16.44 -0.65
CA ALA A 198 6.11 16.66 0.44
C ALA A 198 6.10 18.12 0.97
N ALA A 199 7.13 18.90 0.69
CA ALA A 199 7.13 20.33 1.01
C ALA A 199 6.23 21.18 0.08
N SER A 200 5.92 20.65 -1.10
CA SER A 200 5.13 21.38 -2.13
C SER A 200 3.77 20.71 -2.40
N VAL A 201 3.64 19.43 -2.08
CA VAL A 201 2.47 18.61 -2.35
C VAL A 201 2.10 17.87 -1.08
N ASP A 202 0.86 18.03 -0.59
CA ASP A 202 0.40 17.31 0.58
C ASP A 202 0.44 15.80 0.32
N LEU A 203 1.42 15.10 0.84
CA LEU A 203 1.53 13.64 0.79
C LEU A 203 0.93 13.01 2.04
N ALA A 204 0.38 11.81 1.89
CA ALA A 204 -0.13 11.03 3.02
C ALA A 204 0.99 10.66 4.00
N THR A 205 0.64 10.53 5.28
CA THR A 205 1.57 10.09 6.34
C THR A 205 2.17 8.71 6.06
N ALA A 206 1.41 7.83 5.41
CA ALA A 206 1.87 6.49 5.01
C ALA A 206 2.80 6.52 3.79
N ALA A 207 2.94 7.64 3.06
CA ALA A 207 3.70 7.71 1.82
C ALA A 207 5.19 7.36 1.99
N PRO A 208 5.92 7.85 3.01
CA PRO A 208 7.32 7.44 3.22
C PRO A 208 7.47 5.95 3.51
N THR A 209 6.64 5.38 4.38
CA THR A 209 6.68 3.96 4.71
C THR A 209 6.39 3.08 3.49
N LEU A 210 5.38 3.46 2.69
CA LEU A 210 5.07 2.77 1.44
C LEU A 210 6.23 2.87 0.43
N ALA A 211 6.80 4.05 0.28
CA ALA A 211 7.95 4.30 -0.60
C ALA A 211 9.19 3.51 -0.16
N ALA A 212 9.47 3.42 1.15
CA ALA A 212 10.53 2.59 1.71
C ALA A 212 10.29 1.11 1.45
N MET A 213 9.09 0.62 1.74
CA MET A 213 8.71 -0.78 1.57
C MET A 213 8.87 -1.25 0.11
N ILE A 214 8.34 -0.48 -0.83
CA ILE A 214 8.44 -0.79 -2.26
C ILE A 214 9.86 -0.59 -2.77
N GLY A 215 10.50 0.52 -2.40
CA GLY A 215 11.86 0.86 -2.83
C GLY A 215 12.88 -0.17 -2.38
N LEU A 216 12.76 -0.68 -1.14
CA LEU A 216 13.63 -1.73 -0.62
C LEU A 216 13.39 -3.06 -1.34
N GLY A 217 12.13 -3.49 -1.46
CA GLY A 217 11.77 -4.74 -2.13
C GLY A 217 12.25 -4.77 -3.58
N VAL A 218 11.86 -3.75 -4.36
CA VAL A 218 12.20 -3.64 -5.79
C VAL A 218 13.70 -3.39 -6.00
N GLY A 219 14.33 -2.56 -5.14
CA GLY A 219 15.75 -2.23 -5.26
C GLY A 219 16.66 -3.43 -5.04
N VAL A 220 16.36 -4.27 -4.05
CA VAL A 220 17.11 -5.51 -3.80
C VAL A 220 16.90 -6.50 -4.95
N ASP A 221 15.67 -6.61 -5.44
CA ASP A 221 15.32 -7.53 -6.52
C ASP A 221 16.01 -7.18 -7.85
N TYR A 222 15.94 -5.91 -8.27
CA TYR A 222 16.64 -5.47 -9.48
C TYR A 222 18.15 -5.64 -9.36
N GLY A 223 18.72 -5.37 -8.18
CA GLY A 223 20.12 -5.61 -7.88
C GLY A 223 20.50 -7.09 -7.94
N LEU A 224 19.65 -7.98 -7.40
CA LEU A 224 19.79 -9.43 -7.49
C LEU A 224 19.88 -9.87 -8.95
N PHE A 225 18.98 -9.37 -9.79
CA PHE A 225 18.89 -9.75 -11.19
C PHE A 225 20.17 -9.39 -11.98
N VAL A 226 20.67 -8.16 -11.82
CA VAL A 226 21.92 -7.72 -12.47
C VAL A 226 23.11 -8.50 -11.94
N THR A 227 23.19 -8.76 -10.63
CA THR A 227 24.30 -9.48 -10.00
C THR A 227 24.34 -10.94 -10.45
N THR A 228 23.20 -11.61 -10.59
CA THR A 228 23.11 -12.98 -11.11
C THR A 228 23.65 -13.08 -12.53
N ARG A 229 23.25 -12.15 -13.41
CA ARG A 229 23.74 -12.11 -14.80
C ARG A 229 25.23 -11.79 -14.88
N PHE A 230 25.73 -10.89 -14.06
CA PHE A 230 27.15 -10.60 -13.97
C PHE A 230 27.97 -11.85 -13.61
N ARG A 231 27.51 -12.61 -12.59
CA ARG A 231 28.19 -13.86 -12.18
C ARG A 231 28.17 -14.92 -13.30
N ALA A 232 27.05 -15.04 -14.01
CA ALA A 232 26.97 -15.97 -15.14
C ALA A 232 28.02 -15.65 -16.18
N HIS A 233 28.21 -14.39 -16.59
CA HIS A 233 29.24 -13.99 -17.55
C HIS A 233 30.66 -14.14 -17.02
N LEU A 234 30.90 -13.97 -15.71
CA LEU A 234 32.22 -14.26 -15.13
C LEU A 234 32.57 -15.75 -15.21
N VAL A 235 31.57 -16.65 -15.02
CA VAL A 235 31.76 -18.12 -15.17
C VAL A 235 31.99 -18.48 -16.60
N GLU A 236 31.42 -17.80 -17.59
CA GLU A 236 31.69 -17.95 -19.03
C GLU A 236 33.11 -17.50 -19.42
N GLY A 237 33.86 -16.86 -18.52
CA GLY A 237 35.26 -16.46 -18.72
C GLY A 237 35.45 -14.99 -19.10
N ASP A 238 34.41 -14.16 -19.09
CA ASP A 238 34.52 -12.74 -19.35
C ASP A 238 35.35 -12.00 -18.28
N ASP A 239 36.04 -10.95 -18.69
CA ASP A 239 36.66 -10.01 -17.76
C ASP A 239 35.60 -9.21 -17.05
N PRO A 240 35.81 -8.73 -15.78
CA PRO A 240 34.82 -8.06 -14.96
C PRO A 240 34.11 -6.87 -15.66
N ASP A 241 34.86 -6.08 -16.41
CA ASP A 241 34.30 -4.92 -17.13
C ASP A 241 33.36 -5.34 -18.25
N ARG A 242 33.75 -6.40 -19.00
CA ARG A 242 32.91 -6.98 -20.05
C ARG A 242 31.70 -7.68 -19.46
N ALA A 243 31.89 -8.43 -18.38
CA ALA A 243 30.80 -9.11 -17.67
C ALA A 243 29.76 -8.11 -17.17
N ALA A 244 30.17 -6.96 -16.58
CA ALA A 244 29.27 -5.90 -16.17
C ALA A 244 28.52 -5.26 -17.35
N GLY A 245 29.22 -4.96 -18.45
CA GLY A 245 28.62 -4.42 -19.66
C GLY A 245 27.60 -5.39 -20.29
N ARG A 246 27.92 -6.69 -20.38
CA ARG A 246 27.01 -7.74 -20.89
C ARG A 246 25.82 -7.97 -19.97
N ALA A 247 26.02 -7.96 -18.65
CA ALA A 247 24.95 -8.07 -17.69
C ALA A 247 23.91 -6.94 -17.86
N ILE A 248 24.36 -5.69 -18.05
CA ILE A 248 23.46 -4.57 -18.33
C ILE A 248 22.83 -4.67 -19.72
N ALA A 249 23.56 -5.04 -20.73
CA ALA A 249 23.00 -5.21 -22.07
C ALA A 249 21.89 -6.28 -22.12
N SER A 250 22.00 -7.34 -21.31
CA SER A 250 21.01 -8.43 -21.27
C SER A 250 19.87 -8.15 -20.28
N SER A 251 20.16 -7.60 -19.09
CA SER A 251 19.17 -7.43 -18.01
C SER A 251 18.66 -6.01 -17.84
N GLY A 252 19.43 -4.98 -18.28
CA GLY A 252 19.05 -3.60 -18.08
C GLY A 252 17.73 -3.20 -18.74
N HIS A 253 17.48 -3.71 -19.97
CA HIS A 253 16.19 -3.49 -20.64
C HIS A 253 15.02 -4.10 -19.85
N ALA A 254 15.20 -5.29 -19.28
CA ALA A 254 14.17 -5.94 -18.48
C ALA A 254 13.88 -5.14 -17.21
N VAL A 255 14.92 -4.67 -16.50
CA VAL A 255 14.79 -3.83 -15.30
C VAL A 255 14.09 -2.51 -15.62
N LEU A 256 14.47 -1.82 -16.70
CA LEU A 256 13.84 -0.56 -17.08
C LEU A 256 12.38 -0.75 -17.49
N LEU A 257 12.07 -1.83 -18.20
CA LEU A 257 10.70 -2.14 -18.60
C LEU A 257 9.85 -2.50 -17.38
N ALA A 258 10.40 -3.30 -16.48
CA ALA A 258 9.82 -3.64 -15.20
C ALA A 258 9.48 -2.40 -14.39
N ALA A 259 10.44 -1.52 -14.20
CA ALA A 259 10.22 -0.23 -13.50
C ALA A 259 9.17 0.64 -14.20
N ALA A 260 9.13 0.64 -15.54
CA ALA A 260 8.13 1.38 -16.30
C ALA A 260 6.72 0.81 -16.11
N THR A 261 6.55 -0.52 -16.06
CA THR A 261 5.25 -1.17 -15.80
C THR A 261 4.74 -0.88 -14.39
N VAL A 262 5.60 -1.02 -13.38
CA VAL A 262 5.24 -0.67 -11.99
C VAL A 262 4.88 0.80 -11.87
N SER A 263 5.71 1.70 -12.44
CA SER A 263 5.46 3.14 -12.44
C SER A 263 4.16 3.51 -13.15
N LEU A 264 3.85 2.87 -14.28
CA LEU A 264 2.60 3.06 -15.01
C LEU A 264 1.39 2.64 -14.18
N ALA A 265 1.46 1.50 -13.50
CA ALA A 265 0.39 1.02 -12.63
C ALA A 265 0.17 1.96 -11.42
N LEU A 266 1.25 2.43 -10.79
CA LEU A 266 1.21 3.35 -9.65
C LEU A 266 0.71 4.75 -10.06
N LEU A 267 1.19 5.30 -11.17
CA LEU A 267 0.73 6.59 -11.69
C LEU A 267 -0.70 6.50 -12.25
N GLY A 268 -1.12 5.31 -12.68
CA GLY A 268 -2.50 5.04 -13.09
C GLY A 268 -3.52 5.32 -11.98
N LEU A 269 -3.09 5.31 -10.72
CA LEU A 269 -3.92 5.68 -9.56
C LEU A 269 -4.43 7.14 -9.62
N TYR A 270 -3.73 8.05 -10.33
CA TYR A 270 -4.26 9.39 -10.63
C TYR A 270 -5.53 9.36 -11.49
N GLY A 271 -5.67 8.32 -12.32
CA GLY A 271 -6.87 8.12 -13.13
C GLY A 271 -8.15 7.94 -12.32
N ALA A 272 -8.03 7.63 -11.02
CA ALA A 272 -9.15 7.63 -10.09
C ALA A 272 -9.77 9.02 -9.86
N GLY A 273 -9.07 10.10 -10.18
CA GLY A 273 -9.46 11.45 -9.76
C GLY A 273 -9.44 11.65 -8.24
N LEU A 274 -8.75 10.77 -7.51
CA LEU A 274 -8.55 10.82 -6.07
C LEU A 274 -7.11 11.27 -5.80
N THR A 275 -6.95 12.57 -5.52
CA THR A 275 -5.63 13.19 -5.36
C THR A 275 -4.79 12.51 -4.28
N PHE A 276 -5.41 12.12 -3.17
CA PHE A 276 -4.75 11.41 -2.07
C PHE A 276 -4.08 10.12 -2.53
N ILE A 277 -4.82 9.26 -3.26
CA ILE A 277 -4.32 7.96 -3.74
C ILE A 277 -3.27 8.14 -4.85
N GLY A 278 -3.51 9.08 -5.77
CA GLY A 278 -2.55 9.40 -6.80
C GLY A 278 -1.20 9.86 -6.24
N ARG A 279 -1.22 10.66 -5.17
CA ARG A 279 -0.02 11.12 -4.45
C ARG A 279 0.72 9.99 -3.74
N LEU A 280 0.01 9.01 -3.16
CA LEU A 280 0.62 7.77 -2.65
C LEU A 280 1.33 6.99 -3.77
N GLY A 281 0.67 6.85 -4.92
CA GLY A 281 1.26 6.23 -6.11
C GLY A 281 2.49 6.98 -6.62
N LEU A 282 2.50 8.31 -6.56
CA LEU A 282 3.65 9.13 -6.92
C LEU A 282 4.85 8.87 -6.01
N ALA A 283 4.65 8.85 -4.68
CA ALA A 283 5.72 8.57 -3.73
C ALA A 283 6.35 7.19 -3.96
N ALA A 284 5.53 6.17 -4.20
CA ALA A 284 5.99 4.83 -4.54
C ALA A 284 6.74 4.82 -5.90
N THR A 285 6.24 5.54 -6.90
CA THR A 285 6.88 5.65 -8.23
C THR A 285 8.26 6.28 -8.14
N ILE A 286 8.43 7.33 -7.34
CA ILE A 286 9.74 7.97 -7.11
C ILE A 286 10.75 6.91 -6.62
N SER A 287 10.38 6.12 -5.62
CA SER A 287 11.26 5.07 -5.08
C SER A 287 11.58 3.99 -6.11
N VAL A 288 10.61 3.55 -6.91
CA VAL A 288 10.83 2.56 -7.99
C VAL A 288 11.79 3.08 -9.04
N VAL A 289 11.62 4.35 -9.48
CA VAL A 289 12.49 4.96 -10.50
C VAL A 289 13.92 5.10 -10.00
N VAL A 290 14.11 5.55 -8.75
CA VAL A 290 15.44 5.66 -8.15
C VAL A 290 16.08 4.28 -7.97
N ALA A 291 15.31 3.27 -7.54
CA ALA A 291 15.78 1.89 -7.41
C ALA A 291 16.22 1.30 -8.76
N ALA A 292 15.46 1.51 -9.82
CA ALA A 292 15.81 1.08 -11.17
C ALA A 292 17.06 1.78 -11.69
N ALA A 293 17.17 3.10 -11.49
CA ALA A 293 18.36 3.85 -11.84
C ALA A 293 19.61 3.33 -11.10
N ALA A 294 19.51 3.01 -9.82
CA ALA A 294 20.58 2.41 -9.04
C ALA A 294 20.96 1.02 -9.56
N ALA A 295 19.97 0.19 -9.88
CA ALA A 295 20.21 -1.16 -10.42
C ALA A 295 20.95 -1.17 -11.76
N VAL A 296 20.67 -0.20 -12.64
CA VAL A 296 21.32 -0.14 -13.96
C VAL A 296 22.62 0.69 -13.99
N THR A 297 22.93 1.42 -12.91
CA THR A 297 24.13 2.29 -12.87
C THR A 297 25.03 1.99 -11.67
N LEU A 298 24.50 2.04 -10.44
CA LEU A 298 25.29 1.88 -9.21
C LEU A 298 25.71 0.41 -9.02
N VAL A 299 24.79 -0.55 -9.23
CA VAL A 299 25.09 -1.98 -9.09
C VAL A 299 26.20 -2.40 -10.04
N PRO A 300 26.16 -2.16 -11.37
CA PRO A 300 27.23 -2.57 -12.28
C PRO A 300 28.53 -1.86 -12.00
N ALA A 301 28.51 -0.58 -11.56
CA ALA A 301 29.72 0.12 -11.14
C ALA A 301 30.37 -0.52 -9.91
N GLY A 302 29.57 -0.96 -8.94
CA GLY A 302 30.04 -1.73 -7.78
C GLY A 302 30.57 -3.11 -8.16
N LEU A 303 29.87 -3.83 -9.05
CA LEU A 303 30.28 -5.14 -9.56
C LEU A 303 31.61 -5.07 -10.31
N GLY A 304 31.82 -4.04 -11.14
CA GLY A 304 33.08 -3.82 -11.84
C GLY A 304 34.25 -3.58 -10.87
N LEU A 305 34.04 -2.83 -9.77
CA LEU A 305 35.06 -2.62 -8.73
C LEU A 305 35.40 -3.88 -7.94
N VAL A 306 34.39 -4.67 -7.56
CA VAL A 306 34.57 -5.94 -6.84
C VAL A 306 35.20 -7.00 -7.76
N GLY A 307 34.80 -7.00 -9.02
CA GLY A 307 35.31 -7.89 -10.05
C GLY A 307 35.26 -9.37 -9.65
N ARG A 308 36.32 -10.11 -9.91
CA ARG A 308 36.46 -11.56 -9.57
C ARG A 308 36.44 -11.82 -8.05
N ARG A 309 36.60 -10.76 -7.23
CA ARG A 309 36.53 -10.89 -5.76
C ARG A 309 35.08 -11.05 -5.24
N ILE A 310 34.08 -11.03 -6.13
CA ILE A 310 32.67 -11.19 -5.76
C ILE A 310 32.39 -12.53 -5.04
N ASP A 311 33.18 -13.58 -5.33
CA ASP A 311 33.08 -14.87 -4.66
C ASP A 311 34.04 -15.01 -3.46
N ARG A 312 34.77 -13.94 -3.10
CA ARG A 312 35.57 -13.89 -1.87
C ARG A 312 34.65 -13.83 -0.65
N LEU A 313 35.00 -14.52 0.42
CA LEU A 313 34.14 -14.73 1.57
C LEU A 313 32.93 -15.63 1.24
N ALA A 314 33.14 -16.67 0.43
CA ALA A 314 32.13 -17.66 0.18
C ALA A 314 31.76 -18.39 1.47
N VAL A 315 30.51 -18.28 1.89
CA VAL A 315 29.92 -19.04 3.00
C VAL A 315 29.53 -20.44 2.53
N ARG A 316 29.31 -20.61 1.24
CA ARG A 316 28.97 -21.85 0.56
C ARG A 316 29.72 -21.88 -0.77
N PRO A 317 30.19 -23.06 -1.25
CA PRO A 317 30.76 -23.16 -2.58
C PRO A 317 29.83 -22.50 -3.60
N PRO A 318 30.34 -21.63 -4.49
CA PRO A 318 29.49 -21.00 -5.50
C PRO A 318 28.81 -22.11 -6.28
N VAL A 319 27.51 -22.17 -6.22
CA VAL A 319 26.71 -23.12 -6.96
C VAL A 319 26.84 -22.70 -8.43
N ALA A 320 27.64 -23.43 -9.17
CA ALA A 320 27.72 -23.24 -10.61
C ALA A 320 26.30 -23.34 -11.17
N GLU A 321 25.82 -22.27 -11.84
CA GLU A 321 24.46 -22.19 -12.37
C GLU A 321 24.14 -23.31 -13.36
N THR A 322 25.14 -24.09 -13.76
CA THR A 322 25.10 -25.13 -14.79
C THR A 322 25.08 -26.58 -14.29
N SER A 323 25.20 -26.85 -13.00
CA SER A 323 25.32 -28.25 -12.54
C SER A 323 24.43 -28.57 -11.34
N GLY A 324 23.49 -29.49 -11.51
CA GLY A 324 22.72 -30.14 -10.45
C GLY A 324 21.43 -29.49 -10.03
N ALA A 325 21.36 -28.15 -9.93
CA ALA A 325 20.11 -27.44 -9.59
C ALA A 325 19.15 -27.35 -10.80
N GLU A 326 19.72 -27.33 -12.02
CA GLU A 326 18.92 -27.37 -13.25
C GLU A 326 18.19 -28.71 -13.39
N ASP A 327 18.80 -29.82 -12.96
CA ASP A 327 18.16 -31.14 -13.02
C ASP A 327 16.85 -31.19 -12.17
N GLY A 328 16.81 -30.55 -11.04
CA GLY A 328 15.60 -30.48 -10.19
C GLY A 328 14.47 -29.70 -10.87
N TRP A 329 14.75 -28.52 -11.39
CA TRP A 329 13.78 -27.69 -12.09
C TRP A 329 13.39 -28.25 -13.45
N GLN A 330 14.33 -28.94 -14.15
CA GLN A 330 14.02 -29.66 -15.37
C GLN A 330 13.08 -30.84 -15.11
N ARG A 331 13.32 -31.63 -14.06
CA ARG A 331 12.40 -32.70 -13.65
C ARG A 331 11.02 -32.17 -13.29
N TYR A 332 10.97 -31.06 -12.55
CA TYR A 332 9.72 -30.39 -12.20
C TYR A 332 8.97 -29.91 -13.45
N SER A 333 9.66 -29.23 -14.37
CA SER A 333 9.05 -28.74 -15.61
C SER A 333 8.55 -29.89 -16.48
N ALA A 334 9.29 -31.01 -16.55
CA ALA A 334 8.85 -32.22 -17.23
C ALA A 334 7.62 -32.85 -16.58
N LEU A 335 7.51 -32.81 -15.25
CA LEU A 335 6.33 -33.28 -14.52
C LEU A 335 5.09 -32.45 -14.86
N VAL A 336 5.22 -31.12 -14.84
CA VAL A 336 4.13 -30.20 -15.24
C VAL A 336 3.73 -30.41 -16.68
N ALA A 337 4.72 -30.59 -17.59
CA ALA A 337 4.49 -30.82 -19.01
C ALA A 337 3.78 -32.16 -19.31
N ARG A 338 3.99 -33.19 -18.46
CA ARG A 338 3.32 -34.50 -18.60
C ARG A 338 1.84 -34.46 -18.24
N ARG A 339 1.42 -33.63 -17.27
CA ARG A 339 0.04 -33.54 -16.76
C ARG A 339 -0.43 -32.10 -16.63
N PRO A 340 -0.38 -31.28 -17.69
CA PRO A 340 -0.60 -29.84 -17.59
C PRO A 340 -2.02 -29.48 -17.12
N ALA A 341 -3.04 -30.26 -17.52
CA ALA A 341 -4.42 -30.02 -17.11
C ALA A 341 -4.62 -30.25 -15.60
N LEU A 342 -3.95 -31.25 -15.01
CA LEU A 342 -4.02 -31.51 -13.57
C LEU A 342 -3.37 -30.38 -12.76
N PHE A 343 -2.20 -29.93 -13.17
CA PHE A 343 -1.51 -28.80 -12.53
C PHE A 343 -2.31 -27.51 -12.68
N LEU A 344 -2.90 -27.26 -13.85
CA LEU A 344 -3.77 -26.12 -14.09
C LEU A 344 -4.98 -26.16 -13.16
N ALA A 345 -5.68 -27.30 -13.11
CA ALA A 345 -6.86 -27.46 -12.25
C ALA A 345 -6.50 -27.31 -10.76
N GLY A 346 -5.41 -27.92 -10.31
CA GLY A 346 -4.92 -27.78 -8.93
C GLY A 346 -4.56 -26.33 -8.57
N GLY A 347 -3.82 -25.64 -9.43
CA GLY A 347 -3.47 -24.23 -9.21
C GLY A 347 -4.69 -23.31 -9.20
N LEU A 348 -5.64 -23.52 -10.11
CA LEU A 348 -6.90 -22.78 -10.11
C LEU A 348 -7.75 -23.07 -8.87
N ALA A 349 -7.77 -24.32 -8.39
CA ALA A 349 -8.48 -24.68 -7.16
C ALA A 349 -7.89 -23.98 -5.93
N VAL A 350 -6.55 -23.89 -5.83
CA VAL A 350 -5.88 -23.15 -4.75
C VAL A 350 -6.24 -21.66 -4.80
N ILE A 351 -6.14 -21.03 -5.96
CA ILE A 351 -6.50 -19.61 -6.11
C ILE A 351 -7.98 -19.38 -5.81
N ALA A 352 -8.86 -20.24 -6.32
CA ALA A 352 -10.29 -20.15 -6.05
C ALA A 352 -10.59 -20.25 -4.55
N ALA A 353 -9.98 -21.20 -3.84
CA ALA A 353 -10.14 -21.36 -2.40
C ALA A 353 -9.66 -20.10 -1.62
N LEU A 354 -8.50 -19.55 -1.99
CA LEU A 354 -7.99 -18.33 -1.37
C LEU A 354 -8.82 -17.09 -1.72
N SER A 355 -9.48 -17.07 -2.87
CA SER A 355 -10.32 -15.96 -3.31
C SER A 355 -11.76 -16.01 -2.77
N LEU A 356 -12.22 -17.15 -2.24
CA LEU A 356 -13.59 -17.28 -1.71
C LEU A 356 -13.96 -16.20 -0.69
N PRO A 357 -13.09 -15.84 0.28
CA PRO A 357 -13.40 -14.82 1.27
C PRO A 357 -13.58 -13.41 0.67
N LEU A 358 -13.11 -13.15 -0.56
CA LEU A 358 -13.25 -11.86 -1.25
C LEU A 358 -14.75 -11.46 -1.35
N GLY A 359 -15.68 -12.41 -1.48
CA GLY A 359 -17.11 -12.12 -1.50
C GLY A 359 -17.65 -11.49 -0.21
N ALA A 360 -16.90 -11.59 0.89
CA ALA A 360 -17.22 -10.98 2.17
C ALA A 360 -16.42 -9.67 2.43
N LEU A 361 -15.65 -9.18 1.45
CA LEU A 361 -14.84 -7.98 1.59
C LEU A 361 -15.71 -6.76 1.95
N ARG A 362 -15.39 -6.13 3.07
CA ARG A 362 -15.99 -4.86 3.50
C ARG A 362 -14.92 -3.78 3.53
N LEU A 363 -15.14 -2.74 2.76
CA LEU A 363 -14.33 -1.53 2.79
C LEU A 363 -14.78 -0.63 3.93
N GLY A 364 -13.85 -0.02 4.62
CA GLY A 364 -14.11 0.91 5.71
C GLY A 364 -12.91 1.77 6.01
N HIS A 365 -12.98 2.52 7.08
CA HIS A 365 -11.85 3.27 7.63
C HIS A 365 -11.48 2.70 8.98
N ILE A 366 -10.19 2.69 9.28
CA ILE A 366 -9.63 2.20 10.55
C ILE A 366 -9.44 3.39 11.47
N ASP A 367 -10.19 3.42 12.57
CA ASP A 367 -10.13 4.46 13.60
C ASP A 367 -9.24 4.05 14.80
N ALA A 368 -9.21 4.88 15.84
CA ALA A 368 -8.44 4.66 17.06
C ALA A 368 -8.84 3.38 17.82
N GLY A 369 -10.02 2.80 17.54
CA GLY A 369 -10.45 1.51 18.08
C GLY A 369 -9.59 0.33 17.63
N ALA A 370 -8.77 0.49 16.57
CA ALA A 370 -7.82 -0.51 16.12
C ALA A 370 -6.36 -0.23 16.56
N ASP A 371 -6.13 0.86 17.27
CA ASP A 371 -4.78 1.18 17.78
C ASP A 371 -4.31 0.15 18.82
N PRO A 372 -2.99 0.03 19.04
CA PRO A 372 -2.45 -0.93 20.01
C PRO A 372 -3.04 -0.74 21.41
N LEU A 373 -3.35 -1.86 22.08
CA LEU A 373 -3.81 -1.85 23.45
C LEU A 373 -2.85 -1.09 24.37
N GLY A 374 -3.38 -0.23 25.23
CA GLY A 374 -2.60 0.60 26.14
C GLY A 374 -2.08 1.90 25.53
N SER A 375 -2.29 2.17 24.24
CA SER A 375 -2.09 3.51 23.69
C SER A 375 -3.12 4.48 24.25
N THR A 376 -2.75 5.77 24.35
CA THR A 376 -3.67 6.79 24.89
C THR A 376 -4.88 6.99 23.96
N SER A 377 -4.69 6.90 22.63
CA SER A 377 -5.75 6.97 21.63
C SER A 377 -6.78 5.85 21.81
N ARG A 378 -6.30 4.59 21.93
CA ARG A 378 -7.16 3.45 22.19
C ARG A 378 -7.88 3.55 23.52
N THR A 379 -7.16 3.94 24.58
CA THR A 379 -7.74 4.12 25.91
C THR A 379 -8.85 5.18 25.90
N ALA A 380 -8.64 6.33 25.23
CA ALA A 380 -9.67 7.35 25.10
C ALA A 380 -10.89 6.84 24.35
N TYR A 381 -10.65 6.10 23.24
CA TYR A 381 -11.71 5.51 22.43
C TYR A 381 -12.58 4.54 23.25
N ASP A 382 -11.96 3.61 23.97
CA ASP A 382 -12.64 2.60 24.77
C ASP A 382 -13.43 3.26 25.93
N LEU A 383 -12.83 4.22 26.64
CA LEU A 383 -13.47 4.94 27.74
C LEU A 383 -14.72 5.72 27.27
N VAL A 384 -14.71 6.29 26.08
CA VAL A 384 -15.88 6.99 25.51
C VAL A 384 -16.92 5.98 25.02
N ALA A 385 -16.49 4.86 24.41
CA ALA A 385 -17.38 3.84 23.88
C ALA A 385 -18.12 3.07 24.98
N ASP A 386 -17.45 2.75 26.08
CA ASP A 386 -17.98 1.95 27.18
C ASP A 386 -18.87 2.75 28.14
N ALA A 387 -18.65 4.06 28.21
CA ALA A 387 -19.42 4.95 29.07
C ALA A 387 -20.83 5.18 28.50
N ARG A 388 -21.76 5.56 29.39
CA ARG A 388 -23.17 5.81 29.06
C ARG A 388 -23.56 7.24 29.33
N GLY A 389 -24.49 7.73 28.53
CA GLY A 389 -25.04 9.07 28.70
C GLY A 389 -24.95 9.93 27.44
N PRO A 390 -25.46 11.16 27.47
CA PRO A 390 -25.34 12.05 26.31
C PRO A 390 -23.86 12.29 25.93
N GLY A 391 -23.50 12.04 24.69
CA GLY A 391 -22.13 12.20 24.21
C GLY A 391 -21.21 10.99 24.46
N PHE A 392 -21.73 9.86 24.91
CA PHE A 392 -21.03 8.62 25.17
C PHE A 392 -21.62 7.46 24.37
N GLY A 393 -20.95 6.32 24.41
CA GLY A 393 -21.29 5.14 23.66
C GLY A 393 -20.43 4.98 22.39
N PRO A 394 -20.49 3.80 21.72
CA PRO A 394 -19.62 3.49 20.58
C PRO A 394 -19.65 4.55 19.47
N GLY A 395 -20.83 5.09 19.15
CA GLY A 395 -20.99 6.11 18.10
C GLY A 395 -20.46 7.49 18.46
N ALA A 396 -20.21 7.77 19.73
CA ALA A 396 -19.65 9.06 20.17
C ALA A 396 -18.20 9.27 19.68
N ASN A 397 -17.51 8.20 19.29
CA ASN A 397 -16.20 8.27 18.66
C ASN A 397 -16.24 8.73 17.20
N GLY A 398 -17.43 8.82 16.59
CA GLY A 398 -17.58 9.24 15.20
C GLY A 398 -18.96 9.83 14.90
N PRO A 399 -19.36 10.92 15.57
CA PRO A 399 -20.64 11.54 15.32
C PRO A 399 -20.69 12.18 13.93
N PHE A 400 -21.87 12.26 13.35
CA PHE A 400 -22.15 13.05 12.16
C PHE A 400 -22.54 14.49 12.55
N THR A 401 -22.08 15.45 11.78
CA THR A 401 -22.59 16.82 11.86
C THR A 401 -23.61 17.01 10.75
N VAL A 402 -24.85 17.21 11.11
CA VAL A 402 -25.94 17.60 10.19
C VAL A 402 -25.79 19.07 9.86
N VAL A 403 -25.76 19.39 8.58
CA VAL A 403 -25.69 20.78 8.08
C VAL A 403 -26.82 20.97 7.08
N VAL A 404 -27.70 21.92 7.33
CA VAL A 404 -28.82 22.21 6.42
C VAL A 404 -28.65 23.62 5.84
N ASP A 405 -28.56 23.69 4.54
CA ASP A 405 -28.57 24.94 3.79
C ASP A 405 -30.00 25.48 3.72
N LEU A 406 -30.21 26.68 4.24
CA LEU A 406 -31.47 27.35 4.27
C LEU A 406 -31.64 28.37 3.13
N HIS A 407 -30.68 28.49 2.21
CA HIS A 407 -30.82 29.38 1.06
C HIS A 407 -31.98 28.93 0.18
N GLY A 408 -33.00 29.76 0.09
CA GLY A 408 -34.22 29.46 -0.66
C GLY A 408 -35.27 28.66 0.11
N ALA A 409 -35.06 28.41 1.39
CA ALA A 409 -36.06 27.76 2.24
C ALA A 409 -37.37 28.60 2.33
N ASN A 410 -38.50 27.90 2.20
CA ASN A 410 -39.84 28.50 2.23
C ASN A 410 -40.52 28.35 3.63
N GLN A 411 -39.81 27.82 4.60
CA GLN A 411 -40.27 27.62 5.96
C GLN A 411 -39.30 28.26 6.98
N PRO A 412 -39.76 28.70 8.15
CA PRO A 412 -38.87 29.19 9.19
C PRO A 412 -37.86 28.12 9.68
N ALA A 413 -36.66 28.57 10.03
CA ALA A 413 -35.59 27.69 10.50
C ALA A 413 -36.03 26.80 11.69
N ASP A 414 -36.77 27.33 12.64
CA ASP A 414 -37.25 26.58 13.80
C ASP A 414 -38.24 25.47 13.42
N ALA A 415 -39.10 25.69 12.43
CA ALA A 415 -40.03 24.68 11.94
C ALA A 415 -39.26 23.54 11.24
N ILE A 416 -38.26 23.88 10.42
CA ILE A 416 -37.36 22.91 9.75
C ILE A 416 -36.61 22.14 10.85
N ALA A 417 -36.04 22.82 11.84
CA ALA A 417 -35.27 22.20 12.91
C ALA A 417 -36.13 21.21 13.72
N ALA A 418 -37.36 21.60 14.09
CA ALA A 418 -38.27 20.71 14.84
C ALA A 418 -38.64 19.45 14.04
N LYS A 419 -39.00 19.61 12.74
CA LYS A 419 -39.37 18.50 11.87
C LYS A 419 -38.17 17.54 11.64
N LEU A 420 -37.00 18.10 11.38
CA LEU A 420 -35.80 17.32 11.17
C LEU A 420 -35.32 16.60 12.42
N SER A 421 -35.36 17.26 13.59
CA SER A 421 -35.03 16.62 14.87
C SER A 421 -35.91 15.41 15.17
N ALA A 422 -37.23 15.52 14.91
CA ALA A 422 -38.17 14.42 15.05
C ALA A 422 -37.84 13.26 14.09
N ALA A 423 -37.52 13.56 12.81
CA ALA A 423 -37.18 12.56 11.82
C ALA A 423 -35.84 11.85 12.15
N LEU A 424 -34.83 12.61 12.58
CA LEU A 424 -33.54 12.06 13.02
C LEU A 424 -33.69 11.14 14.22
N GLY A 425 -34.49 11.56 15.23
CA GLY A 425 -34.73 10.73 16.41
C GLY A 425 -35.55 9.47 16.13
N ALA A 426 -36.35 9.44 15.06
CA ALA A 426 -37.12 8.28 14.63
C ALA A 426 -36.32 7.36 13.69
N THR A 427 -35.13 7.78 13.18
CA THR A 427 -34.36 6.99 12.23
C THR A 427 -33.64 5.83 12.94
N PRO A 428 -33.86 4.58 12.53
CA PRO A 428 -33.17 3.42 13.11
C PRO A 428 -31.66 3.54 13.00
N GLY A 429 -30.95 3.23 14.09
CA GLY A 429 -29.49 3.33 14.14
C GLY A 429 -28.96 4.68 14.66
N VAL A 430 -29.81 5.67 14.86
CA VAL A 430 -29.47 6.90 15.58
C VAL A 430 -29.53 6.61 17.09
N GLY A 431 -28.39 6.79 17.77
CA GLY A 431 -28.28 6.66 19.22
C GLY A 431 -28.72 7.92 19.95
N ALA A 432 -28.34 9.07 19.41
CA ALA A 432 -28.77 10.37 19.92
C ALA A 432 -28.76 11.43 18.82
N ALA A 433 -29.73 12.34 18.84
CA ALA A 433 -29.77 13.53 18.01
C ALA A 433 -29.68 14.76 18.90
N GLY A 434 -28.64 15.57 18.69
CA GLY A 434 -28.49 16.86 19.37
C GLY A 434 -29.46 17.92 18.82
N PRO A 435 -29.63 19.03 19.53
CA PRO A 435 -30.47 20.11 19.06
C PRO A 435 -29.91 20.74 17.78
N LEU A 436 -30.79 21.01 16.82
CA LEU A 436 -30.42 21.77 15.63
C LEU A 436 -30.46 23.28 15.98
N ARG A 437 -29.40 24.00 15.63
CA ARG A 437 -29.24 25.43 15.90
C ARG A 437 -28.96 26.19 14.61
N ALA A 438 -29.59 27.34 14.47
CA ALA A 438 -29.29 28.24 13.37
C ALA A 438 -27.95 28.95 13.60
N SER A 439 -27.18 29.13 12.50
CA SER A 439 -26.00 29.97 12.48
C SER A 439 -26.36 31.43 12.79
N ALA A 440 -25.38 32.24 13.18
CA ALA A 440 -25.61 33.65 13.53
C ALA A 440 -26.21 34.49 12.40
N ASP A 441 -25.91 34.13 11.16
CA ASP A 441 -26.46 34.75 9.93
C ASP A 441 -27.80 34.15 9.48
N GLY A 442 -28.27 33.09 10.15
CA GLY A 442 -29.52 32.40 9.83
C GLY A 442 -29.52 31.60 8.53
N THR A 443 -28.39 31.42 7.88
CA THR A 443 -28.28 30.75 6.56
C THR A 443 -28.15 29.25 6.66
N VAL A 444 -27.71 28.71 7.80
CA VAL A 444 -27.42 27.30 7.98
C VAL A 444 -27.99 26.82 9.34
N LEU A 445 -28.59 25.59 9.34
CA LEU A 445 -28.86 24.88 10.60
C LEU A 445 -27.74 23.82 10.80
N THR A 446 -27.28 23.70 12.03
CA THR A 446 -26.27 22.70 12.40
C THR A 446 -26.73 21.91 13.63
N GLY A 447 -26.40 20.62 13.62
CA GLY A 447 -26.66 19.73 14.77
C GLY A 447 -25.79 18.49 14.70
N THR A 448 -25.80 17.70 15.75
CA THR A 448 -24.99 16.47 15.84
C THR A 448 -25.90 15.24 15.88
N VAL A 449 -25.59 14.24 15.11
CA VAL A 449 -26.21 12.91 15.18
C VAL A 449 -25.14 11.91 15.60
N THR A 450 -25.36 11.26 16.72
CA THR A 450 -24.50 10.19 17.24
C THR A 450 -25.11 8.86 16.83
N PRO A 451 -24.41 8.05 16.00
CA PRO A 451 -24.84 6.69 15.70
C PRO A 451 -24.94 5.82 16.96
N ALA A 452 -25.77 4.79 16.93
CA ALA A 452 -25.81 3.77 18.00
C ALA A 452 -24.61 2.83 17.98
N SER A 453 -23.91 2.76 16.84
CA SER A 453 -22.76 1.87 16.61
C SER A 453 -21.49 2.68 16.32
N GLY A 454 -20.32 2.04 16.54
CA GLY A 454 -19.02 2.68 16.30
C GLY A 454 -18.76 3.02 14.84
N PRO A 455 -17.81 3.93 14.57
CA PRO A 455 -17.54 4.46 13.20
C PRO A 455 -17.19 3.38 12.18
N GLN A 456 -16.46 2.34 12.60
CA GLN A 456 -16.07 1.22 11.72
C GLN A 456 -17.18 0.20 11.44
N SER A 457 -18.32 0.33 12.14
CA SER A 457 -19.42 -0.62 12.02
C SER A 457 -20.12 -0.51 10.66
N ALA A 458 -20.49 -1.65 10.09
CA ALA A 458 -21.35 -1.67 8.92
C ALA A 458 -22.68 -0.96 9.14
N ALA A 459 -23.22 -1.03 10.36
CA ALA A 459 -24.49 -0.37 10.73
C ALA A 459 -24.38 1.15 10.64
N THR A 460 -23.21 1.74 10.98
CA THR A 460 -22.98 3.20 10.83
C THR A 460 -22.94 3.59 9.34
N GLY A 461 -22.36 2.75 8.48
CA GLY A 461 -22.43 2.97 7.03
C GLY A 461 -23.87 2.90 6.50
N THR A 462 -24.67 1.94 6.94
CA THR A 462 -26.07 1.82 6.54
C THR A 462 -26.88 3.04 7.03
N LEU A 463 -26.63 3.51 8.26
CA LEU A 463 -27.26 4.72 8.78
C LEU A 463 -26.89 5.95 7.95
N PHE A 464 -25.61 6.08 7.56
CA PHE A 464 -25.17 7.18 6.69
C PHE A 464 -25.94 7.22 5.37
N GLU A 465 -26.01 6.07 4.67
CA GLU A 465 -26.77 5.94 3.42
C GLU A 465 -28.26 6.30 3.61
N GLN A 466 -28.87 5.83 4.70
CA GLN A 466 -30.25 6.12 5.02
C GLN A 466 -30.48 7.60 5.30
N LEU A 467 -29.58 8.25 6.04
CA LEU A 467 -29.69 9.67 6.33
C LEU A 467 -29.53 10.52 5.06
N VAL A 468 -28.51 10.22 4.23
CA VAL A 468 -28.18 11.01 3.02
C VAL A 468 -29.23 10.84 1.93
N HIS A 469 -29.70 9.61 1.69
CA HIS A 469 -30.54 9.31 0.55
C HIS A 469 -32.03 9.27 0.84
N HIS A 470 -32.44 9.20 2.12
CA HIS A 470 -33.85 9.13 2.52
C HIS A 470 -34.21 10.18 3.54
N THR A 471 -33.69 10.11 4.78
CA THR A 471 -34.18 10.94 5.89
C THR A 471 -34.03 12.44 5.62
N LEU A 472 -32.87 12.90 5.16
CA LEU A 472 -32.65 14.33 4.85
C LEU A 472 -33.46 14.78 3.65
N PRO A 473 -33.46 14.14 2.48
CA PRO A 473 -34.25 14.57 1.33
C PRO A 473 -35.78 14.57 1.60
N ASP A 474 -36.29 13.48 2.20
CA ASP A 474 -37.73 13.32 2.45
C ASP A 474 -38.26 14.36 3.47
N THR A 475 -37.40 14.71 4.42
CA THR A 475 -37.79 15.69 5.45
C THR A 475 -37.72 17.14 4.95
N LEU A 476 -36.69 17.47 4.15
CA LEU A 476 -36.34 18.85 3.77
C LEU A 476 -36.88 19.24 2.38
N GLY A 477 -37.22 18.29 1.53
CA GLY A 477 -37.66 18.58 0.15
C GLY A 477 -38.87 19.51 0.07
N GLY A 478 -39.84 19.36 0.95
CA GLY A 478 -41.02 20.25 1.06
C GLY A 478 -40.71 21.66 1.60
N ALA A 479 -39.56 21.86 2.21
CA ALA A 479 -39.11 23.14 2.72
C ALA A 479 -38.13 23.86 1.77
N HIS A 480 -37.82 23.31 0.63
CA HIS A 480 -36.78 23.80 -0.31
C HIS A 480 -35.42 24.02 0.35
N ALA A 481 -35.08 23.18 1.33
CA ALA A 481 -33.79 23.17 2.02
C ALA A 481 -33.01 21.92 1.64
N THR A 482 -31.69 22.00 1.69
CA THR A 482 -30.82 20.87 1.38
C THR A 482 -30.00 20.50 2.61
N GLY A 483 -30.00 19.20 2.95
CA GLY A 483 -29.26 18.67 4.10
C GLY A 483 -28.02 17.89 3.70
N TYR A 484 -26.96 18.02 4.46
CA TYR A 484 -25.68 17.36 4.31
C TYR A 484 -25.24 16.73 5.63
N LEU A 485 -24.45 15.67 5.55
CA LEU A 485 -23.72 15.12 6.68
C LEU A 485 -22.24 15.50 6.55
N ALA A 486 -21.71 16.19 7.52
CA ALA A 486 -20.32 16.60 7.61
C ALA A 486 -19.61 15.90 8.78
N GLY A 487 -18.33 16.18 8.93
CA GLY A 487 -17.48 15.61 9.97
C GLY A 487 -16.60 14.46 9.47
N PRO A 488 -15.61 14.03 10.28
CA PRO A 488 -14.62 13.04 9.86
C PRO A 488 -15.24 11.70 9.38
N THR A 489 -16.20 11.17 10.14
CA THR A 489 -16.86 9.89 9.80
C THR A 489 -17.65 9.99 8.51
N ALA A 490 -18.37 11.08 8.26
CA ALA A 490 -19.08 11.29 7.00
C ALA A 490 -18.12 11.39 5.82
N GLY A 491 -17.01 12.13 5.98
CA GLY A 491 -15.97 12.24 4.96
C GLY A 491 -15.31 10.89 4.61
N GLN A 492 -15.08 10.06 5.60
CA GLN A 492 -14.52 8.71 5.40
C GLN A 492 -15.49 7.77 4.69
N LEU A 493 -16.79 7.86 4.97
CA LEU A 493 -17.83 7.09 4.29
C LEU A 493 -17.99 7.55 2.83
N ASP A 494 -18.01 8.86 2.57
CA ASP A 494 -17.98 9.39 1.19
C ASP A 494 -16.73 8.94 0.42
N PHE A 495 -15.57 8.92 1.08
CA PHE A 495 -14.31 8.47 0.51
C PHE A 495 -14.37 6.98 0.17
N ARG A 496 -14.85 6.12 1.08
CA ARG A 496 -15.09 4.69 0.86
C ARG A 496 -15.97 4.46 -0.37
N ASP A 497 -17.08 5.18 -0.46
CA ASP A 497 -18.07 5.00 -1.53
C ASP A 497 -17.54 5.48 -2.88
N THR A 498 -16.76 6.56 -2.87
CA THR A 498 -16.08 7.04 -4.07
C THR A 498 -15.02 6.07 -4.56
N ILE A 499 -14.21 5.50 -3.64
CA ILE A 499 -13.24 4.45 -3.98
C ILE A 499 -13.95 3.24 -4.55
N SER A 500 -14.97 2.75 -3.88
CA SER A 500 -15.73 1.57 -4.30
C SER A 500 -16.26 1.71 -5.73
N ARG A 501 -16.81 2.88 -6.07
CA ARG A 501 -17.29 3.19 -7.42
C ARG A 501 -16.17 3.31 -8.46
N ARG A 502 -14.99 3.80 -8.08
CA ARG A 502 -13.88 4.05 -9.00
C ARG A 502 -12.89 2.90 -9.12
N LEU A 503 -12.92 1.95 -8.19
CA LEU A 503 -12.03 0.78 -8.19
C LEU A 503 -12.08 -0.01 -9.51
N PRO A 504 -13.26 -0.34 -10.09
CA PRO A 504 -13.31 -1.04 -11.38
C PRO A 504 -12.67 -0.25 -12.53
N LEU A 505 -12.82 1.06 -12.55
CA LEU A 505 -12.21 1.94 -13.57
C LEU A 505 -10.68 1.87 -13.50
N ILE A 506 -10.10 1.94 -12.29
CA ILE A 506 -8.65 1.88 -12.11
C ILE A 506 -8.11 0.52 -12.49
N ILE A 507 -8.77 -0.55 -12.03
CA ILE A 507 -8.43 -1.91 -12.42
C ILE A 507 -8.42 -1.98 -13.96
N GLY A 508 -9.48 -1.53 -14.62
CA GLY A 508 -9.57 -1.53 -16.07
C GLY A 508 -8.44 -0.75 -16.76
N LEU A 509 -8.10 0.44 -16.25
CA LEU A 509 -7.06 1.29 -16.83
C LEU A 509 -5.66 0.64 -16.71
N VAL A 510 -5.33 0.08 -15.54
CA VAL A 510 -4.08 -0.64 -15.33
C VAL A 510 -4.00 -1.90 -16.19
N LEU A 511 -5.10 -2.67 -16.29
CA LEU A 511 -5.16 -3.87 -17.13
C LEU A 511 -4.96 -3.53 -18.62
N VAL A 512 -5.63 -2.50 -19.14
CA VAL A 512 -5.50 -2.07 -20.54
C VAL A 512 -4.08 -1.58 -20.83
N GLY A 513 -3.49 -0.78 -19.93
CA GLY A 513 -2.13 -0.29 -20.06
C GLY A 513 -1.11 -1.43 -20.14
N SER A 514 -1.19 -2.35 -19.21
CA SER A 514 -0.28 -3.51 -19.13
C SER A 514 -0.49 -4.51 -20.26
N PHE A 515 -1.76 -4.77 -20.63
CA PHE A 515 -2.09 -5.58 -21.81
C PHE A 515 -1.45 -5.00 -23.08
N THR A 516 -1.59 -3.68 -23.27
CA THR A 516 -1.04 -3.00 -24.44
C THR A 516 0.48 -3.10 -24.48
N LEU A 517 1.13 -2.88 -23.33
CA LEU A 517 2.59 -2.94 -23.22
C LEU A 517 3.14 -4.35 -23.53
N LEU A 518 2.54 -5.39 -22.92
CA LEU A 518 2.91 -6.78 -23.21
C LEU A 518 2.61 -7.18 -24.65
N MET A 519 1.49 -6.74 -25.22
CA MET A 519 1.13 -7.01 -26.60
C MET A 519 2.18 -6.43 -27.56
N LEU A 520 2.63 -5.21 -27.33
CA LEU A 520 3.67 -4.57 -28.14
C LEU A 520 5.01 -5.30 -28.03
N MET A 521 5.35 -5.76 -26.81
CA MET A 521 6.61 -6.45 -26.54
C MET A 521 6.68 -7.85 -27.16
N PHE A 522 5.67 -8.67 -26.90
CA PHE A 522 5.67 -10.09 -27.33
C PHE A 522 5.04 -10.32 -28.69
N ARG A 523 4.35 -9.33 -29.25
CA ARG A 523 3.59 -9.45 -30.51
C ARG A 523 2.67 -10.68 -30.49
N SER A 524 1.94 -10.85 -29.42
CA SER A 524 0.94 -11.90 -29.19
C SER A 524 -0.26 -11.29 -28.50
N LEU A 525 -1.47 -11.83 -28.72
CA LEU A 525 -2.69 -11.47 -27.99
C LEU A 525 -2.94 -12.40 -26.80
N LEU A 526 -2.59 -13.67 -26.91
CA LEU A 526 -2.87 -14.67 -25.88
C LEU A 526 -1.93 -14.54 -24.67
N ILE A 527 -0.68 -14.14 -24.89
CA ILE A 527 0.27 -13.94 -23.79
C ILE A 527 -0.20 -12.84 -22.84
N PRO A 528 -0.50 -11.60 -23.30
CA PRO A 528 -1.04 -10.55 -22.42
C PRO A 528 -2.38 -10.90 -21.78
N LEU A 529 -3.28 -11.54 -22.54
CA LEU A 529 -4.60 -11.92 -22.01
C LEU A 529 -4.46 -12.90 -20.83
N LYS A 530 -3.65 -13.92 -20.99
CA LYS A 530 -3.34 -14.89 -19.94
C LYS A 530 -2.71 -14.20 -18.72
N ALA A 531 -1.71 -13.34 -18.94
CA ALA A 531 -1.02 -12.58 -17.90
C ALA A 531 -1.99 -11.74 -17.06
N VAL A 532 -2.84 -10.97 -17.72
CA VAL A 532 -3.85 -10.13 -17.08
C VAL A 532 -4.82 -10.96 -16.24
N VAL A 533 -5.33 -12.09 -16.78
CA VAL A 533 -6.29 -12.95 -16.07
C VAL A 533 -5.65 -13.60 -14.85
N LEU A 534 -4.42 -14.13 -14.98
CA LEU A 534 -3.74 -14.79 -13.88
C LEU A 534 -3.37 -13.81 -12.76
N ASN A 535 -2.93 -12.60 -13.11
CA ASN A 535 -2.62 -11.55 -12.14
C ASN A 535 -3.86 -11.04 -11.40
N LEU A 536 -5.02 -10.95 -12.09
CA LEU A 536 -6.27 -10.63 -11.45
C LEU A 536 -6.67 -11.68 -10.40
N PHE A 537 -6.46 -12.95 -10.70
CA PHE A 537 -6.70 -14.04 -9.75
C PHE A 537 -5.73 -13.99 -8.57
N THR A 538 -4.46 -13.68 -8.79
CA THR A 538 -3.47 -13.47 -7.70
C THR A 538 -3.94 -12.37 -6.75
N THR A 539 -4.37 -11.25 -7.30
CA THR A 539 -4.86 -10.12 -6.51
C THR A 539 -6.12 -10.50 -5.73
N GLY A 540 -7.06 -11.19 -6.36
CA GLY A 540 -8.27 -11.70 -5.71
C GLY A 540 -7.96 -12.64 -4.53
N ALA A 541 -6.99 -13.54 -4.70
CA ALA A 541 -6.54 -14.43 -3.63
C ALA A 541 -5.87 -13.67 -2.48
N SER A 542 -5.07 -12.63 -2.79
CA SER A 542 -4.46 -11.77 -1.78
C SER A 542 -5.51 -11.01 -0.97
N TYR A 543 -6.55 -10.48 -1.61
CA TYR A 543 -7.67 -9.84 -0.92
C TYR A 543 -8.46 -10.82 -0.06
N GLY A 544 -8.67 -12.06 -0.55
CA GLY A 544 -9.31 -13.09 0.25
C GLY A 544 -8.54 -13.37 1.55
N VAL A 545 -7.21 -13.43 1.49
CA VAL A 545 -6.38 -13.61 2.70
C VAL A 545 -6.48 -12.40 3.63
N LEU A 546 -6.53 -11.15 3.10
CA LEU A 546 -6.76 -9.98 3.95
C LEU A 546 -8.08 -10.06 4.71
N VAL A 547 -9.16 -10.51 4.04
CA VAL A 547 -10.46 -10.71 4.70
C VAL A 547 -10.34 -11.72 5.83
N VAL A 548 -9.68 -12.86 5.60
CA VAL A 548 -9.49 -13.91 6.63
C VAL A 548 -8.71 -13.37 7.83
N VAL A 549 -7.60 -12.65 7.57
CA VAL A 549 -6.69 -12.21 8.64
C VAL A 549 -7.26 -11.01 9.41
N PHE A 550 -7.74 -9.98 8.72
CA PHE A 550 -8.11 -8.71 9.36
C PHE A 550 -9.60 -8.59 9.62
N GLN A 551 -10.45 -9.05 8.71
CA GLN A 551 -11.89 -8.89 8.86
C GLN A 551 -12.54 -10.04 9.65
N TRP A 552 -12.01 -11.28 9.51
CA TRP A 552 -12.45 -12.43 10.32
C TRP A 552 -11.57 -12.62 11.56
N GLY A 553 -10.41 -11.95 11.64
CA GLY A 553 -9.50 -12.00 12.79
C GLY A 553 -8.65 -13.28 12.89
N TRP A 554 -8.65 -14.14 11.85
CA TRP A 554 -7.90 -15.40 11.88
C TRP A 554 -6.39 -15.13 11.79
N GLY A 555 -5.68 -15.33 12.90
CA GLY A 555 -4.25 -15.03 12.98
C GLY A 555 -3.91 -13.55 13.23
N GLY A 556 -4.90 -12.66 13.33
CA GLY A 556 -4.69 -11.24 13.61
C GLY A 556 -3.90 -11.00 14.90
N GLY A 557 -4.10 -11.82 15.93
CA GLY A 557 -3.37 -11.74 17.19
C GLY A 557 -1.86 -11.90 17.05
N LEU A 558 -1.36 -12.68 16.07
CA LEU A 558 0.06 -12.80 15.76
C LEU A 558 0.66 -11.50 15.22
N LEU A 559 -0.19 -10.67 14.61
CA LEU A 559 0.16 -9.36 14.08
C LEU A 559 -0.11 -8.22 15.09
N GLY A 560 -0.57 -8.56 16.31
CA GLY A 560 -1.00 -7.57 17.29
C GLY A 560 -2.29 -6.81 16.88
N VAL A 561 -3.14 -7.45 16.07
CA VAL A 561 -4.48 -6.96 15.72
C VAL A 561 -5.47 -7.82 16.50
N HIS A 562 -6.05 -7.23 17.54
CA HIS A 562 -6.87 -7.98 18.51
C HIS A 562 -8.36 -7.95 18.19
N GLU A 563 -8.79 -7.05 17.32
CA GLU A 563 -10.19 -6.91 16.90
C GLU A 563 -10.33 -7.10 15.38
N ALA A 564 -11.49 -7.60 14.97
CA ALA A 564 -11.85 -7.68 13.57
C ALA A 564 -12.12 -6.26 13.04
N VAL A 565 -11.37 -5.86 12.02
CA VAL A 565 -11.46 -4.53 11.42
C VAL A 565 -11.85 -4.62 9.93
N PRO A 566 -12.55 -3.64 9.38
CA PRO A 566 -12.79 -3.58 7.95
C PRO A 566 -11.46 -3.42 7.19
N ILE A 567 -11.46 -3.75 5.90
CA ILE A 567 -10.30 -3.45 5.06
C ILE A 567 -10.30 -1.96 4.73
N GLU A 568 -9.20 -1.27 5.06
CA GLU A 568 -9.06 0.17 4.77
C GLU A 568 -9.34 0.45 3.30
N SER A 569 -10.18 1.41 3.01
CA SER A 569 -10.82 1.61 1.71
C SER A 569 -9.84 1.70 0.54
N TYR A 570 -8.69 2.36 0.70
CA TYR A 570 -7.71 2.54 -0.35
C TYR A 570 -6.70 1.39 -0.47
N VAL A 571 -6.62 0.49 0.51
CA VAL A 571 -5.68 -0.64 0.50
C VAL A 571 -5.87 -1.55 -0.71
N PRO A 572 -7.07 -2.00 -1.09
CA PRO A 572 -7.24 -2.84 -2.28
C PRO A 572 -6.75 -2.16 -3.55
N MET A 573 -7.03 -0.87 -3.72
CA MET A 573 -6.61 -0.11 -4.88
C MET A 573 -5.08 0.00 -4.98
N MET A 574 -4.43 0.33 -3.86
CA MET A 574 -2.97 0.39 -3.77
C MET A 574 -2.32 -0.96 -4.01
N MET A 575 -2.83 -2.00 -3.33
CA MET A 575 -2.33 -3.36 -3.50
C MET A 575 -2.47 -3.85 -4.94
N PHE A 576 -3.61 -3.56 -5.58
CA PHE A 576 -3.79 -3.94 -6.98
C PHE A 576 -2.68 -3.36 -7.85
N ALA A 577 -2.44 -2.04 -7.76
CA ALA A 577 -1.41 -1.40 -8.57
C ALA A 577 -0.01 -1.95 -8.30
N ILE A 578 0.32 -2.21 -7.03
CA ILE A 578 1.63 -2.69 -6.62
C ILE A 578 1.82 -4.16 -7.01
N VAL A 579 0.91 -5.06 -6.61
CA VAL A 579 1.01 -6.50 -6.90
C VAL A 579 0.99 -6.73 -8.41
N PHE A 580 0.12 -6.04 -9.12
CA PHE A 580 0.03 -6.15 -10.56
C PHE A 580 1.32 -5.68 -11.25
N GLY A 581 1.87 -4.54 -10.82
CA GLY A 581 3.15 -4.03 -11.33
C GLY A 581 4.30 -5.01 -11.09
N LEU A 582 4.48 -5.45 -9.84
CA LEU A 582 5.54 -6.40 -9.46
C LEU A 582 5.38 -7.78 -10.11
N SER A 583 4.15 -8.22 -10.30
CA SER A 583 3.88 -9.49 -10.97
C SER A 583 4.31 -9.46 -12.44
N MET A 584 4.14 -8.33 -13.13
CA MET A 584 4.52 -8.19 -14.53
C MET A 584 6.04 -8.36 -14.77
N ASP A 585 6.86 -7.91 -13.84
CA ASP A 585 8.33 -7.94 -13.97
C ASP A 585 8.84 -9.37 -14.17
N TYR A 586 8.43 -10.27 -13.32
CA TYR A 586 8.85 -11.66 -13.41
C TYR A 586 8.18 -12.41 -14.55
N GLU A 587 6.96 -12.01 -14.94
CA GLU A 587 6.30 -12.61 -16.10
C GLU A 587 7.05 -12.27 -17.38
N ILE A 588 7.48 -11.02 -17.54
CA ILE A 588 8.32 -10.57 -18.64
C ILE A 588 9.61 -11.38 -18.66
N PHE A 589 10.22 -11.62 -17.51
CA PHE A 589 11.47 -12.38 -17.41
C PHE A 589 11.31 -13.85 -17.82
N LEU A 590 10.29 -14.54 -17.28
CA LEU A 590 9.99 -15.93 -17.64
C LEU A 590 9.62 -16.06 -19.11
N LEU A 591 8.73 -15.22 -19.59
CA LEU A 591 8.25 -15.25 -20.98
C LEU A 591 9.37 -14.91 -21.98
N SER A 592 10.30 -14.00 -21.62
CA SER A 592 11.46 -13.68 -22.47
C SER A 592 12.39 -14.88 -22.64
N ALA A 593 12.66 -15.63 -21.54
CA ALA A 593 13.46 -16.85 -21.59
C ALA A 593 12.80 -17.97 -22.44
N ILE A 594 11.47 -18.11 -22.32
CA ILE A 594 10.69 -19.05 -23.13
C ILE A 594 10.70 -18.62 -24.61
N ALA A 595 10.50 -17.31 -24.88
CA ALA A 595 10.50 -16.78 -26.23
C ALA A 595 11.86 -16.93 -26.93
N GLU A 596 12.95 -16.79 -26.19
CA GLU A 596 14.30 -17.00 -26.70
C GLU A 596 14.50 -18.45 -27.13
N ALA A 597 14.14 -19.42 -26.26
CA ALA A 597 14.22 -20.85 -26.59
C ALA A 597 13.33 -21.23 -27.79
N TRP A 598 12.11 -20.69 -27.86
CA TRP A 598 11.19 -20.87 -28.96
C TRP A 598 11.75 -20.33 -30.30
N ARG A 599 12.31 -19.09 -30.28
CA ARG A 599 12.94 -18.50 -31.46
C ARG A 599 14.20 -19.24 -31.90
N GLY A 600 14.90 -19.91 -30.95
CA GLY A 600 16.04 -20.79 -31.19
C GLY A 600 15.67 -22.13 -31.85
N GLY A 601 14.38 -22.39 -32.09
CA GLY A 601 13.89 -23.58 -32.80
C GLY A 601 13.45 -24.74 -31.91
N SER A 602 13.46 -24.58 -30.57
CA SER A 602 12.90 -25.58 -29.65
C SER A 602 11.40 -25.76 -29.81
N GLY A 603 10.87 -26.95 -29.59
CA GLY A 603 9.44 -27.21 -29.52
C GLY A 603 8.79 -26.43 -28.37
N ASN A 604 7.46 -26.10 -28.46
CA ASN A 604 6.80 -25.26 -27.44
C ASN A 604 6.97 -25.82 -26.02
N THR A 605 6.77 -27.12 -25.81
CA THR A 605 6.90 -27.75 -24.49
C THR A 605 8.33 -27.70 -23.97
N GLU A 606 9.29 -27.91 -24.85
CA GLU A 606 10.73 -27.84 -24.53
C GLU A 606 11.15 -26.40 -24.22
N ALA A 607 10.68 -25.42 -24.97
CA ALA A 607 10.93 -23.99 -24.73
C ALA A 607 10.38 -23.55 -23.36
N VAL A 608 9.15 -23.97 -23.01
CA VAL A 608 8.55 -23.72 -21.71
C VAL A 608 9.37 -24.35 -20.59
N GLY A 609 9.78 -25.62 -20.76
CA GLY A 609 10.59 -26.34 -19.77
C GLY A 609 11.96 -25.70 -19.53
N SER A 610 12.66 -25.38 -20.61
CA SER A 610 13.98 -24.73 -20.58
C SER A 610 13.89 -23.30 -19.98
N GLY A 611 12.90 -22.52 -20.38
CA GLY A 611 12.70 -21.18 -19.85
C GLY A 611 12.39 -21.20 -18.35
N LEU A 612 11.54 -22.12 -17.90
CA LEU A 612 11.23 -22.31 -16.48
C LEU A 612 12.49 -22.74 -15.69
N ALA A 613 13.22 -23.75 -16.16
CA ALA A 613 14.42 -24.24 -15.47
C ALA A 613 15.47 -23.14 -15.27
N ARG A 614 15.69 -22.30 -16.29
CA ARG A 614 16.65 -21.17 -16.22
C ARG A 614 16.22 -20.03 -15.31
N THR A 615 14.92 -19.82 -15.13
CA THR A 615 14.42 -18.63 -14.40
C THR A 615 13.91 -18.94 -13.01
N ALA A 616 13.48 -20.17 -12.73
CA ALA A 616 12.80 -20.57 -11.50
C ALA A 616 13.60 -20.22 -10.24
N ARG A 617 14.90 -20.46 -10.23
CA ARG A 617 15.76 -20.18 -9.08
C ARG A 617 15.81 -18.69 -8.75
N VAL A 618 15.95 -17.85 -9.76
CA VAL A 618 16.00 -16.39 -9.58
C VAL A 618 14.65 -15.89 -9.10
N ILE A 619 13.55 -16.32 -9.72
CA ILE A 619 12.18 -15.95 -9.34
C ILE A 619 11.87 -16.35 -7.89
N THR A 620 12.21 -17.58 -7.49
CA THR A 620 11.94 -18.05 -6.12
C THR A 620 12.79 -17.32 -5.08
N SER A 621 14.07 -17.07 -5.36
CA SER A 621 14.93 -16.29 -4.45
C SER A 621 14.44 -14.87 -4.29
N ALA A 622 14.08 -14.20 -5.36
CA ALA A 622 13.52 -12.86 -5.36
C ALA A 622 12.19 -12.80 -4.59
N ALA A 623 11.30 -13.76 -4.83
CA ALA A 623 10.02 -13.85 -4.12
C ALA A 623 10.20 -14.03 -2.60
N VAL A 624 11.16 -14.86 -2.17
CA VAL A 624 11.47 -15.03 -0.74
C VAL A 624 12.00 -13.72 -0.13
N ILE A 625 12.89 -13.00 -0.84
CA ILE A 625 13.42 -11.71 -0.39
C ILE A 625 12.28 -10.70 -0.24
N MET A 626 11.47 -10.53 -1.29
CA MET A 626 10.37 -9.57 -1.28
C MET A 626 9.33 -9.90 -0.21
N THR A 627 8.99 -11.19 -0.04
CA THR A 627 8.08 -11.64 1.02
C THR A 627 8.64 -11.30 2.39
N ALA A 628 9.93 -11.55 2.64
CA ALA A 628 10.58 -11.22 3.90
C ALA A 628 10.62 -9.71 4.16
N VAL A 629 10.93 -8.91 3.13
CA VAL A 629 10.92 -7.44 3.21
C VAL A 629 9.50 -6.94 3.50
N PHE A 630 8.49 -7.39 2.78
CA PHE A 630 7.11 -6.94 3.05
C PHE A 630 6.62 -7.36 4.42
N LEU A 631 6.84 -8.62 4.83
CA LEU A 631 6.43 -9.11 6.15
C LEU A 631 7.13 -8.39 7.30
N SER A 632 8.32 -7.83 7.11
CA SER A 632 8.98 -7.04 8.17
C SER A 632 8.16 -5.82 8.58
N PHE A 633 7.42 -5.21 7.64
CA PHE A 633 6.50 -4.11 7.92
C PHE A 633 5.20 -4.54 8.61
N ALA A 634 4.92 -5.84 8.71
CA ALA A 634 3.80 -6.33 9.52
C ALA A 634 4.01 -6.09 11.04
N SER A 635 5.22 -5.73 11.46
CA SER A 635 5.53 -5.28 12.83
C SER A 635 5.20 -3.80 13.08
N SER A 636 4.82 -3.02 12.06
CA SER A 636 4.40 -1.62 12.21
C SER A 636 3.25 -1.49 13.21
N PRO A 637 3.18 -0.43 14.02
CA PRO A 637 2.04 -0.20 14.91
C PRO A 637 0.74 0.10 14.14
N THR A 638 0.85 0.58 12.91
CA THR A 638 -0.29 0.99 12.08
C THR A 638 -0.92 -0.21 11.36
N VAL A 639 -2.19 -0.50 11.62
CA VAL A 639 -2.91 -1.65 11.03
C VAL A 639 -2.95 -1.59 9.51
N VAL A 640 -3.07 -0.41 8.92
CA VAL A 640 -3.08 -0.23 7.45
C VAL A 640 -1.76 -0.69 6.81
N ILE A 641 -0.62 -0.37 7.44
CA ILE A 641 0.70 -0.84 6.96
C ILE A 641 0.80 -2.36 7.09
N LYS A 642 0.27 -2.95 8.17
CA LYS A 642 0.18 -4.41 8.32
C LYS A 642 -0.66 -5.05 7.21
N MET A 643 -1.79 -4.45 6.84
CA MET A 643 -2.63 -4.92 5.72
C MET A 643 -1.85 -4.91 4.41
N LEU A 644 -1.17 -3.81 4.10
CA LEU A 644 -0.34 -3.72 2.89
C LEU A 644 0.80 -4.74 2.92
N ALA A 645 1.50 -4.86 4.05
CA ALA A 645 2.62 -5.79 4.22
C ALA A 645 2.20 -7.25 4.00
N VAL A 646 1.14 -7.69 4.67
CA VAL A 646 0.61 -9.07 4.55
C VAL A 646 0.06 -9.31 3.14
N GLY A 647 -0.73 -8.38 2.63
CA GLY A 647 -1.35 -8.52 1.32
C GLY A 647 -0.33 -8.59 0.18
N LEU A 648 0.70 -7.73 0.21
CA LEU A 648 1.77 -7.75 -0.78
C LEU A 648 2.63 -9.02 -0.65
N ALA A 649 2.99 -9.42 0.56
CA ALA A 649 3.75 -10.64 0.80
C ALA A 649 3.01 -11.89 0.27
N VAL A 650 1.74 -12.01 0.59
CA VAL A 650 0.88 -13.11 0.10
C VAL A 650 0.74 -13.05 -1.43
N GLY A 651 0.55 -11.86 -1.99
CA GLY A 651 0.49 -11.66 -3.43
C GLY A 651 1.75 -12.17 -4.14
N VAL A 652 2.93 -11.80 -3.64
CA VAL A 652 4.22 -12.26 -4.18
C VAL A 652 4.38 -13.77 -4.05
N VAL A 653 4.01 -14.36 -2.91
CA VAL A 653 4.10 -15.82 -2.71
C VAL A 653 3.20 -16.56 -3.68
N ILE A 654 1.93 -16.15 -3.82
CA ILE A 654 0.98 -16.78 -4.74
C ILE A 654 1.47 -16.63 -6.19
N ASP A 655 1.91 -15.44 -6.56
CA ASP A 655 2.40 -15.16 -7.89
C ASP A 655 3.63 -16.03 -8.24
N ALA A 656 4.64 -16.03 -7.41
CA ALA A 656 5.87 -16.77 -7.65
C ALA A 656 5.69 -18.29 -7.61
N THR A 657 4.80 -18.80 -6.77
CA THR A 657 4.61 -20.26 -6.60
C THR A 657 3.49 -20.79 -7.48
N VAL A 658 2.27 -20.35 -7.26
CA VAL A 658 1.09 -20.92 -7.96
C VAL A 658 1.02 -20.43 -9.39
N VAL A 659 1.16 -19.12 -9.62
CA VAL A 659 0.98 -18.58 -10.97
C VAL A 659 2.16 -18.94 -11.86
N ARG A 660 3.39 -18.62 -11.47
CA ARG A 660 4.57 -18.77 -12.34
C ARG A 660 5.10 -20.17 -12.44
N MET A 661 5.08 -20.93 -11.34
CA MET A 661 5.60 -22.28 -11.36
C MET A 661 4.55 -23.30 -11.85
N VAL A 662 3.25 -23.02 -11.68
CA VAL A 662 2.17 -23.96 -12.00
C VAL A 662 1.32 -23.48 -13.18
N LEU A 663 0.63 -22.33 -13.04
CA LEU A 663 -0.39 -21.91 -14.00
C LEU A 663 0.18 -21.44 -15.34
N VAL A 664 1.23 -20.62 -15.33
CA VAL A 664 1.85 -20.11 -16.56
C VAL A 664 2.42 -21.26 -17.42
N PRO A 665 3.28 -22.16 -16.91
CA PRO A 665 3.79 -23.25 -17.71
C PRO A 665 2.70 -24.21 -18.17
N SER A 666 1.72 -24.56 -17.30
CA SER A 666 0.62 -25.44 -17.66
C SER A 666 -0.23 -24.88 -18.80
N THR A 667 -0.63 -23.60 -18.71
CA THR A 667 -1.40 -22.93 -19.76
C THR A 667 -0.59 -22.80 -21.06
N MET A 668 0.72 -22.52 -21.00
CA MET A 668 1.56 -22.43 -22.19
C MET A 668 1.75 -23.78 -22.87
N VAL A 669 1.86 -24.86 -22.13
CA VAL A 669 1.92 -26.22 -22.70
C VAL A 669 0.61 -26.58 -23.38
N LEU A 670 -0.54 -26.30 -22.74
CA LEU A 670 -1.87 -26.58 -23.29
C LEU A 670 -2.20 -25.77 -24.55
N LEU A 671 -1.84 -24.49 -24.58
CA LEU A 671 -2.08 -23.61 -25.72
C LEU A 671 -1.12 -23.88 -26.91
N GLY A 672 0.02 -24.52 -26.65
CA GLY A 672 0.99 -24.86 -27.69
C GLY A 672 1.47 -23.67 -28.50
N SER A 673 1.53 -23.79 -29.82
CA SER A 673 1.93 -22.73 -30.74
C SER A 673 0.97 -21.53 -30.79
N ALA A 674 -0.28 -21.68 -30.33
CA ALA A 674 -1.24 -20.59 -30.26
C ALA A 674 -0.79 -19.45 -29.33
N ASN A 675 0.09 -19.72 -28.33
CA ASN A 675 0.69 -18.68 -27.50
C ASN A 675 1.33 -17.55 -28.30
N TRP A 676 1.84 -17.83 -29.46
CA TRP A 676 2.60 -16.90 -30.30
C TRP A 676 1.75 -16.30 -31.44
N TRP A 677 0.41 -16.51 -31.40
CA TRP A 677 -0.49 -16.01 -32.44
C TRP A 677 -0.67 -14.48 -32.32
N PHE A 678 -0.49 -13.83 -33.47
CA PHE A 678 -0.75 -12.40 -33.63
C PHE A 678 -1.48 -12.17 -34.97
N PRO A 679 -2.56 -11.36 -35.00
CA PRO A 679 -3.27 -11.08 -36.23
C PRO A 679 -2.35 -10.38 -37.24
N ARG A 680 -2.08 -11.04 -38.35
CA ARG A 680 -1.35 -10.43 -39.47
C ARG A 680 -2.31 -9.50 -40.20
N ARG A 681 -1.89 -8.27 -40.46
CA ARG A 681 -2.66 -7.40 -41.36
C ARG A 681 -2.78 -8.10 -42.71
N PRO A 682 -4.04 -8.28 -43.28
CA PRO A 682 -4.19 -8.76 -44.64
C PRO A 682 -3.63 -7.67 -45.59
N GLY A 683 -2.51 -7.93 -46.25
CA GLY A 683 -1.99 -6.98 -47.24
C GLY A 683 -0.48 -6.91 -47.47
N ARG A 684 0.34 -7.73 -46.81
CA ARG A 684 1.73 -7.90 -47.24
C ARG A 684 2.09 -9.39 -47.20
N ALA A 685 1.83 -10.06 -48.32
CA ALA A 685 2.53 -11.26 -48.69
C ALA A 685 4.02 -10.87 -48.88
N GLY A 686 4.72 -10.68 -47.80
CA GLY A 686 6.15 -10.47 -47.82
C GLY A 686 6.80 -11.76 -48.32
N ARG A 687 7.39 -11.71 -49.47
CA ARG A 687 8.36 -12.69 -49.98
C ARG A 687 9.23 -13.10 -48.79
N ALA A 688 9.24 -14.40 -48.45
CA ALA A 688 10.24 -15.00 -47.59
C ALA A 688 11.59 -14.53 -48.14
N ARG A 689 12.27 -13.68 -47.38
CA ARG A 689 13.69 -13.43 -47.67
C ARG A 689 14.38 -14.76 -47.44
N PRO A 690 15.07 -15.31 -48.45
CA PRO A 690 15.94 -16.45 -48.22
C PRO A 690 16.93 -15.98 -47.15
N VAL A 691 17.09 -16.80 -46.11
CA VAL A 691 18.17 -16.67 -45.15
C VAL A 691 19.44 -16.83 -45.97
N LEU A 692 20.11 -15.71 -46.23
CA LEU A 692 21.49 -15.80 -46.75
C LEU A 692 22.31 -16.56 -45.71
N PRO A 693 23.01 -17.62 -46.10
CA PRO A 693 23.96 -18.25 -45.21
C PRO A 693 24.97 -17.19 -44.79
N GLY A 694 25.18 -17.05 -43.47
CA GLY A 694 26.24 -16.21 -42.95
C GLY A 694 27.58 -16.57 -43.57
N PRO A 695 28.55 -15.62 -43.62
CA PRO A 695 29.86 -15.90 -44.19
C PRO A 695 30.46 -17.11 -43.50
N GLY A 696 30.74 -18.13 -44.30
CA GLY A 696 31.30 -19.39 -43.85
C GLY A 696 32.59 -19.14 -43.06
N VAL A 697 32.60 -19.63 -41.85
CA VAL A 697 33.85 -19.89 -41.16
C VAL A 697 34.41 -21.11 -41.85
N ASP A 698 35.44 -20.94 -42.69
CA ASP A 698 36.24 -22.01 -43.24
C ASP A 698 36.82 -22.82 -42.07
N VAL A 699 36.25 -23.96 -41.83
CA VAL A 699 36.87 -25.01 -41.01
C VAL A 699 37.78 -25.79 -41.92
N PRO A 700 39.11 -25.77 -41.72
CA PRO A 700 40.01 -26.55 -42.53
C PRO A 700 39.70 -28.04 -42.37
N PRO A 701 39.79 -28.84 -43.45
CA PRO A 701 39.51 -30.28 -43.44
C PRO A 701 40.46 -31.00 -42.51
N TYR A 702 39.92 -31.78 -41.61
CA TYR A 702 40.64 -32.69 -40.74
C TYR A 702 41.24 -33.83 -41.65
N THR A 703 42.53 -33.76 -41.97
CA THR A 703 43.23 -34.84 -42.59
C THR A 703 43.50 -35.93 -41.58
N ALA A 704 42.84 -37.06 -41.75
CA ALA A 704 43.14 -38.28 -41.05
C ALA A 704 44.52 -38.76 -41.49
N GLY A 705 45.53 -38.54 -40.68
CA GLY A 705 46.88 -39.09 -40.83
C GLY A 705 46.99 -40.43 -40.12
N HIS A 706 47.04 -41.53 -40.87
CA HIS A 706 47.56 -42.83 -40.43
C HIS A 706 49.04 -42.72 -40.09
N GLY A 707 49.47 -43.38 -39.03
CA GLY A 707 50.83 -43.65 -38.78
C GLY A 707 51.23 -43.94 -37.34
N MET A 708 51.08 -45.17 -36.90
CA MET A 708 51.98 -45.72 -35.88
C MET A 708 53.34 -45.96 -36.48
N PRO A 709 54.47 -45.87 -35.72
CA PRO A 709 55.22 -47.09 -35.44
C PRO A 709 55.69 -47.19 -33.96
N HIS A 710 55.86 -48.45 -33.59
CA HIS A 710 56.53 -48.96 -32.41
C HIS A 710 57.95 -48.37 -32.18
N GLN A 711 58.27 -47.97 -30.97
CA GLN A 711 59.27 -48.53 -30.04
C GLN A 711 59.09 -47.95 -28.64
#